data_ac33f4548ba937b36243bd59ed707cb9
#
_entry.id   ac33f4548ba937b36243bd59ed707cb9
#
_cell.length_a   1.000
_cell.length_b   1.000
_cell.length_c   1.000
_cell.angle_alpha   90.00
_cell.angle_beta   90.00
_cell.angle_gamma   90.00
#
_symmetry.space_group_name_H-M   'P 1'
#
loop_
_entity.id
_entity.type
_entity.pdbx_description
1 polymer ?
#
loop_
_entity_poly.entity_id
_entity_poly.type
_entity_poly.pdbx_seq_one_letter_code
_entity_poly.pdbx_strand_id
1 'polypeptide(L)'
;MKYGHFDDLNKEYVIDTPRTPLPWINYLGTNGFFSLISNTSGGYCFYKDAKNRRILRYRYNNIPADNGGRYFYINDNGDCWTHSYMPMKKELDFYECRHGMGYTKITGERNGIRIEQTAFVPVDDNCEIHRIKVTNTSGGSKNINLFSFVEFCLWNAQDDMLNYQRNLNTGEVEIDGNTIYHKTEYRERRNHYAFYSVNTQISGFDTDRDTFLGAFNGLGNPDSVINGSSGNSVASGWYPIASHRIDISLNAGESCEYIFVLGYIENENDEKFESLNVINKTKAKKMIARYESSAQCDAELDKLKSYWDNLLSVFTLESNDEKLNRMVNIWNPYQCMVTFNMSRSASYYESGIGRGMGFRDSNQDLLGFVHQIPERARERIVDIASTQFEDGSAYHQYQPLTKQGNNEIGSGFNDDPLWLILGTVAYIKETGDYGILDEQVPFDCDKNNTATLLEHLNRSFGHVINNLGPHGLPLIGRADWNDCLNLNCFSEIPDESFQITGDDDGKIAESVLIAGMFVYIGREFARLYKALGNDEMYENVSYEIKKMTEAVLEHGYDGEWFIRAYDANGNKVGSNECDEGKIFIESNGFCVMAGIGKEDGKAQKALDSVKKYLECEYGIVLNYPPYSRYRLELGEISSYPPGYKENAGVFCHNNPWVMIGEAAMGNGERAFELYKKIAPAYLEDISEIHRTEPYVYSQMIAGRDAVRAGEAKNSWLTGTAAWNYYTVSQYLLGIRPDFDGLIIEPCISKGISEFKITRKFRGTIYNISVKNIGEGTVKITADNGVVNGTTVSSDAEICNVEVVM
;
A
#
# COMPACT_ATOMS: atom_id res chain seq x y z
N MET A 1 -21.63 -13.08 -7.18
CA MET A 1 -22.19 -13.09 -5.82
C MET A 1 -21.51 -11.99 -5.02
N LYS A 2 -22.25 -11.23 -4.23
CA LYS A 2 -21.72 -10.25 -3.27
C LYS A 2 -21.55 -10.92 -1.91
N TYR A 3 -20.54 -10.51 -1.19
CA TYR A 3 -20.26 -11.01 0.17
C TYR A 3 -20.46 -9.91 1.23
N GLY A 4 -20.95 -8.75 0.79
CA GLY A 4 -21.16 -7.58 1.62
C GLY A 4 -21.65 -6.39 0.80
N HIS A 5 -21.56 -5.19 1.38
CA HIS A 5 -21.99 -3.95 0.75
C HIS A 5 -21.27 -2.74 1.36
N PHE A 6 -21.26 -1.63 0.64
CA PHE A 6 -20.73 -0.35 1.12
C PHE A 6 -21.74 0.37 2.00
N ASP A 7 -21.29 0.89 3.13
CA ASP A 7 -21.98 1.85 4.00
C ASP A 7 -21.23 3.19 3.91
N ASP A 8 -21.56 3.99 2.89
CA ASP A 8 -20.88 5.25 2.62
C ASP A 8 -21.08 6.28 3.73
N LEU A 9 -22.22 6.24 4.45
CA LEU A 9 -22.50 7.15 5.55
C LEU A 9 -21.51 6.96 6.71
N ASN A 10 -21.19 5.72 7.04
CA ASN A 10 -20.25 5.37 8.10
C ASN A 10 -18.83 5.20 7.58
N LYS A 11 -18.61 5.29 6.26
CA LYS A 11 -17.32 4.98 5.59
C LYS A 11 -16.83 3.59 5.94
N GLU A 12 -17.70 2.61 5.87
CA GLU A 12 -17.46 1.21 6.18
C GLU A 12 -17.75 0.32 4.97
N TYR A 13 -17.06 -0.82 4.89
CA TYR A 13 -17.49 -1.95 4.09
C TYR A 13 -18.00 -3.05 5.02
N VAL A 14 -19.24 -3.44 4.83
CA VAL A 14 -19.94 -4.45 5.64
C VAL A 14 -19.85 -5.80 4.96
N ILE A 15 -19.33 -6.80 5.68
CA ILE A 15 -19.14 -8.17 5.21
C ILE A 15 -20.18 -9.05 5.93
N ASP A 16 -21.05 -9.69 5.15
CA ASP A 16 -22.22 -10.42 5.67
C ASP A 16 -21.94 -11.90 5.95
N THR A 17 -20.74 -12.38 5.65
CA THR A 17 -20.34 -13.78 5.81
C THR A 17 -18.86 -13.91 6.14
N PRO A 18 -18.48 -14.83 7.07
CA PRO A 18 -17.07 -15.09 7.33
C PRO A 18 -16.36 -15.83 6.18
N ARG A 19 -17.12 -16.37 5.21
CA ARG A 19 -16.62 -17.19 4.12
C ARG A 19 -16.43 -16.39 2.83
N THR A 20 -15.65 -15.34 2.92
CA THR A 20 -15.19 -14.57 1.74
C THR A 20 -14.27 -15.41 0.87
N PRO A 21 -14.12 -15.11 -0.43
CA PRO A 21 -13.28 -15.90 -1.35
C PRO A 21 -11.81 -15.98 -0.94
N LEU A 22 -11.30 -14.93 -0.30
CA LEU A 22 -10.02 -14.81 0.38
C LEU A 22 -10.28 -14.10 1.71
N PRO A 23 -9.37 -14.14 2.68
CA PRO A 23 -9.46 -13.27 3.84
C PRO A 23 -9.49 -11.80 3.38
N TRP A 24 -10.53 -11.07 3.73
CA TRP A 24 -10.65 -9.63 3.44
C TRP A 24 -10.16 -8.84 4.64
N ILE A 25 -9.17 -8.02 4.43
CA ILE A 25 -8.40 -7.40 5.50
C ILE A 25 -8.63 -5.90 5.61
N ASN A 26 -8.27 -5.36 6.76
CA ASN A 26 -8.12 -3.94 7.02
C ASN A 26 -6.77 -3.66 7.67
N TYR A 27 -6.19 -2.50 7.39
CA TYR A 27 -5.01 -2.00 8.06
C TYR A 27 -5.40 -1.00 9.13
N LEU A 28 -4.76 -1.11 10.29
CA LEU A 28 -4.99 -0.23 11.43
C LEU A 28 -3.68 0.50 11.75
N GLY A 29 -3.81 1.74 12.25
CA GLY A 29 -2.69 2.57 12.62
C GLY A 29 -2.34 3.64 11.58
N THR A 30 -1.85 4.75 12.10
CA THR A 30 -1.53 5.95 11.32
C THR A 30 -0.06 6.31 11.36
N ASN A 31 0.65 5.96 12.46
CA ASN A 31 2.04 6.33 12.68
C ASN A 31 2.73 5.41 13.70
N GLY A 32 3.70 4.66 13.26
CA GLY A 32 4.58 3.87 14.12
C GLY A 32 4.06 2.47 14.46
N PHE A 33 2.95 2.35 15.17
CA PHE A 33 2.32 1.06 15.44
C PHE A 33 1.30 0.73 14.36
N PHE A 34 1.47 -0.39 13.72
CA PHE A 34 0.60 -0.87 12.65
C PHE A 34 0.09 -2.28 12.92
N SER A 35 -1.13 -2.50 12.49
CA SER A 35 -1.80 -3.78 12.57
C SER A 35 -2.56 -4.06 11.29
N LEU A 36 -2.71 -5.32 10.95
CA LEU A 36 -3.64 -5.77 9.94
C LEU A 36 -4.51 -6.87 10.53
N ILE A 37 -5.79 -6.82 10.20
CA ILE A 37 -6.81 -7.72 10.71
C ILE A 37 -7.75 -8.14 9.58
N SER A 38 -8.00 -9.44 9.49
CA SER A 38 -8.98 -9.98 8.54
C SER A 38 -10.40 -9.92 9.08
N ASN A 39 -11.37 -10.16 8.19
CA ASN A 39 -12.77 -10.33 8.57
C ASN A 39 -13.00 -11.50 9.56
N THR A 40 -12.01 -12.37 9.74
CA THR A 40 -12.08 -13.48 10.71
C THR A 40 -11.02 -13.40 11.81
N SER A 41 -10.53 -12.20 12.12
CA SER A 41 -9.55 -11.88 13.18
C SER A 41 -8.13 -12.40 12.96
N GLY A 42 -7.80 -12.86 11.76
CA GLY A 42 -6.42 -13.21 11.39
C GLY A 42 -5.54 -11.98 11.23
N GLY A 43 -4.23 -12.16 11.17
CA GLY A 43 -3.27 -11.09 10.94
C GLY A 43 -2.28 -10.85 12.08
N TYR A 44 -1.54 -9.75 12.01
CA TYR A 44 -0.44 -9.45 12.94
C TYR A 44 -0.27 -7.95 13.16
N CYS A 45 0.55 -7.57 14.14
CA CYS A 45 0.95 -6.18 14.38
C CYS A 45 2.46 -6.05 14.57
N PHE A 46 2.94 -4.83 14.37
CA PHE A 46 4.37 -4.51 14.45
C PHE A 46 4.58 -3.02 14.74
N TYR A 47 5.78 -2.68 15.18
CA TYR A 47 6.21 -1.28 15.35
C TYR A 47 7.23 -0.91 14.27
N LYS A 48 6.91 0.04 13.40
CA LYS A 48 7.70 0.58 12.29
C LYS A 48 8.20 -0.43 11.26
N ASP A 49 8.72 -1.58 11.67
CA ASP A 49 9.36 -2.58 10.81
C ASP A 49 8.76 -3.97 11.05
N ALA A 50 8.08 -4.50 10.06
CA ALA A 50 7.42 -5.80 10.13
C ALA A 50 8.39 -6.99 10.19
N LYS A 51 9.68 -6.80 9.82
CA LYS A 51 10.72 -7.82 9.92
C LYS A 51 11.34 -7.84 11.32
N ASN A 52 11.71 -6.68 11.86
CA ASN A 52 12.57 -6.57 13.06
C ASN A 52 11.84 -6.12 14.33
N ARG A 53 10.57 -5.68 14.22
CA ARG A 53 9.72 -5.26 15.35
C ARG A 53 8.33 -5.87 15.28
N ARG A 54 8.22 -7.10 14.76
CA ARG A 54 6.96 -7.84 14.74
C ARG A 54 6.58 -8.27 16.15
N ILE A 55 5.37 -7.99 16.56
CA ILE A 55 4.86 -8.27 17.91
C ILE A 55 4.13 -9.61 17.92
N LEU A 56 3.20 -9.81 16.99
CA LEU A 56 2.46 -11.05 16.87
C LEU A 56 3.01 -11.94 15.78
N ARG A 57 2.97 -13.22 16.03
CA ARG A 57 3.37 -14.27 15.10
C ARG A 57 2.38 -14.42 13.98
N TYR A 58 2.85 -14.43 12.75
CA TYR A 58 2.08 -14.74 11.56
C TYR A 58 2.97 -15.52 10.59
N ARG A 59 2.44 -16.62 10.07
CA ARG A 59 3.11 -17.43 9.06
C ARG A 59 2.34 -17.41 7.78
N TYR A 60 3.05 -17.12 6.72
CA TYR A 60 2.51 -17.18 5.36
C TYR A 60 2.33 -18.64 4.95
N ASN A 61 1.45 -18.88 3.98
CA ASN A 61 1.14 -20.21 3.48
C ASN A 61 0.61 -21.18 4.54
N ASN A 62 -0.03 -20.66 5.59
CA ASN A 62 -0.73 -21.49 6.56
C ASN A 62 -1.93 -22.19 5.92
N ILE A 63 -2.21 -23.40 6.42
CA ILE A 63 -3.41 -24.15 6.10
C ILE A 63 -4.15 -24.47 7.41
N PRO A 64 -5.40 -24.06 7.55
CA PRO A 64 -6.19 -23.24 6.63
C PRO A 64 -5.65 -21.82 6.52
N ALA A 65 -5.96 -21.15 5.42
CA ALA A 65 -5.68 -19.72 5.28
C ALA A 65 -6.30 -18.94 6.44
N ASP A 66 -5.69 -17.79 6.78
CA ASP A 66 -6.13 -16.94 7.88
C ASP A 66 -6.01 -17.59 9.28
N ASN A 67 -5.02 -18.43 9.46
CA ASN A 67 -4.73 -19.07 10.74
C ASN A 67 -3.54 -18.37 11.43
N GLY A 68 -3.81 -17.72 12.55
CA GLY A 68 -2.92 -16.84 13.30
C GLY A 68 -3.48 -15.42 13.39
N GLY A 69 -3.71 -14.94 14.61
CA GLY A 69 -4.35 -13.64 14.84
C GLY A 69 -4.66 -13.40 16.31
N ARG A 70 -5.73 -12.65 16.58
CA ARG A 70 -6.23 -12.32 17.92
C ARG A 70 -7.59 -12.98 18.08
N TYR A 71 -7.66 -14.01 18.90
CA TYR A 71 -8.88 -14.78 19.04
C TYR A 71 -9.50 -14.62 20.42
N PHE A 72 -10.82 -14.60 20.44
CA PHE A 72 -11.64 -14.62 21.65
C PHE A 72 -12.55 -15.84 21.58
N TYR A 73 -12.17 -16.85 22.36
CA TYR A 73 -12.91 -18.11 22.42
C TYR A 73 -13.98 -18.04 23.49
N ILE A 74 -15.10 -18.63 23.22
CA ILE A 74 -16.20 -18.80 24.15
C ILE A 74 -16.38 -20.30 24.42
N ASN A 75 -16.47 -20.65 25.69
CA ASN A 75 -16.98 -21.97 26.12
C ASN A 75 -18.31 -21.77 26.85
N ASP A 76 -19.42 -22.15 26.21
CA ASP A 76 -20.77 -22.20 26.78
C ASP A 76 -21.09 -23.63 27.13
N ASN A 77 -20.68 -24.07 28.33
CA ASN A 77 -20.92 -25.42 28.86
C ASN A 77 -20.50 -26.55 27.91
N GLY A 78 -19.34 -26.41 27.27
CA GLY A 78 -18.77 -27.37 26.34
C GLY A 78 -19.05 -27.10 24.85
N ASP A 79 -19.98 -26.19 24.52
CA ASP A 79 -20.06 -25.67 23.16
C ASP A 79 -19.02 -24.54 22.98
N CYS A 80 -17.91 -24.87 22.34
CA CYS A 80 -16.79 -23.96 22.16
C CYS A 80 -16.80 -23.35 20.75
N TRP A 81 -16.63 -22.02 20.66
CA TRP A 81 -16.69 -21.26 19.41
C TRP A 81 -15.95 -19.93 19.49
N THR A 82 -15.80 -19.27 18.35
CA THR A 82 -15.24 -17.91 18.22
C THR A 82 -16.23 -17.04 17.46
N HIS A 83 -16.41 -15.79 17.90
CA HIS A 83 -17.33 -14.84 17.27
C HIS A 83 -16.90 -14.46 15.84
N SER A 84 -15.60 -14.54 15.55
CA SER A 84 -15.02 -14.27 14.24
C SER A 84 -15.05 -15.49 13.29
N TYR A 85 -15.69 -16.60 13.65
CA TYR A 85 -15.72 -17.87 12.93
C TYR A 85 -14.39 -18.64 12.98
N MET A 86 -13.29 -18.06 12.50
CA MET A 86 -11.97 -18.65 12.66
C MET A 86 -11.48 -18.48 14.11
N PRO A 87 -10.64 -19.40 14.63
CA PRO A 87 -10.12 -20.59 13.99
C PRO A 87 -10.99 -21.84 14.18
N MET A 88 -12.05 -21.79 15.02
CA MET A 88 -12.87 -22.96 15.38
C MET A 88 -13.86 -23.38 14.30
N LYS A 89 -14.23 -22.49 13.37
CA LYS A 89 -15.12 -22.74 12.22
C LYS A 89 -16.51 -23.25 12.62
N LYS A 90 -16.99 -22.85 13.79
CA LYS A 90 -18.37 -23.19 14.21
C LYS A 90 -19.36 -22.27 13.51
N GLU A 91 -20.48 -22.84 13.03
CA GLU A 91 -21.55 -22.04 12.45
C GLU A 91 -22.10 -21.06 13.48
N LEU A 92 -22.32 -19.84 13.04
CA LEU A 92 -22.85 -18.74 13.84
C LEU A 92 -24.32 -18.49 13.46
N ASP A 93 -25.13 -18.11 14.43
CA ASP A 93 -26.55 -17.72 14.22
C ASP A 93 -26.61 -16.33 13.54
N PHE A 94 -25.61 -15.48 13.82
CA PHE A 94 -25.40 -14.19 13.18
C PHE A 94 -23.88 -13.93 13.02
N TYR A 95 -23.52 -13.30 11.91
CA TYR A 95 -22.17 -12.81 11.66
C TYR A 95 -22.21 -11.52 10.85
N GLU A 96 -21.42 -10.53 11.25
CA GLU A 96 -21.15 -9.31 10.50
C GLU A 96 -19.72 -8.83 10.79
N CYS A 97 -19.02 -8.41 9.76
CA CYS A 97 -17.77 -7.68 9.94
C CYS A 97 -17.86 -6.34 9.21
N ARG A 98 -17.40 -5.26 9.86
CA ARG A 98 -17.35 -3.91 9.33
C ARG A 98 -15.91 -3.41 9.33
N HIS A 99 -15.34 -3.21 8.16
CA HIS A 99 -14.05 -2.54 7.99
C HIS A 99 -14.28 -1.05 7.76
N GLY A 100 -13.79 -0.23 8.69
CA GLY A 100 -13.86 1.23 8.61
C GLY A 100 -12.47 1.86 8.52
N MET A 101 -12.42 3.18 8.56
CA MET A 101 -11.19 3.96 8.47
C MET A 101 -10.35 3.80 9.75
N GLY A 102 -9.39 2.86 9.72
CA GLY A 102 -8.48 2.58 10.84
C GLY A 102 -9.09 1.76 11.99
N TYR A 103 -10.28 1.18 11.81
CA TYR A 103 -10.89 0.27 12.77
C TYR A 103 -11.64 -0.87 12.09
N THR A 104 -11.89 -1.94 12.86
CA THR A 104 -12.68 -3.09 12.41
C THR A 104 -13.63 -3.50 13.53
N LYS A 105 -14.89 -3.80 13.18
CA LYS A 105 -15.88 -4.39 14.09
C LYS A 105 -16.27 -5.76 13.60
N ILE A 106 -16.27 -6.76 14.50
CA ILE A 106 -16.72 -8.12 14.18
C ILE A 106 -17.78 -8.51 15.20
N THR A 107 -18.95 -8.87 14.71
CA THR A 107 -20.07 -9.36 15.53
C THR A 107 -20.38 -10.80 15.17
N GLY A 108 -20.39 -11.66 16.18
CA GLY A 108 -20.83 -13.04 16.05
C GLY A 108 -21.82 -13.41 17.14
N GLU A 109 -22.83 -14.19 16.79
CA GLU A 109 -23.80 -14.71 17.75
C GLU A 109 -23.95 -16.22 17.59
N ARG A 110 -24.02 -16.93 18.73
CA ARG A 110 -24.30 -18.36 18.77
C ARG A 110 -24.99 -18.71 20.07
N ASN A 111 -26.07 -19.54 19.98
CA ASN A 111 -26.82 -20.05 21.14
C ASN A 111 -27.23 -18.97 22.13
N GLY A 112 -27.64 -17.79 21.65
CA GLY A 112 -28.09 -16.68 22.48
C GLY A 112 -26.97 -15.96 23.24
N ILE A 113 -25.74 -16.07 22.82
CA ILE A 113 -24.64 -15.23 23.25
C ILE A 113 -24.10 -14.46 22.02
N ARG A 114 -24.15 -13.13 22.10
CA ARG A 114 -23.58 -12.22 21.09
C ARG A 114 -22.32 -11.60 21.61
N ILE A 115 -21.27 -11.63 20.75
CA ILE A 115 -19.99 -10.97 20.96
C ILE A 115 -19.81 -9.89 19.92
N GLU A 116 -19.51 -8.67 20.35
CA GLU A 116 -19.19 -7.53 19.52
C GLU A 116 -17.76 -7.11 19.82
N GLN A 117 -16.85 -7.29 18.87
CA GLN A 117 -15.47 -6.82 18.94
C GLN A 117 -15.33 -5.51 18.19
N THR A 118 -14.67 -4.51 18.78
CA THR A 118 -14.14 -3.33 18.07
C THR A 118 -12.64 -3.30 18.23
N ALA A 119 -11.91 -3.39 17.13
CA ALA A 119 -10.45 -3.35 17.08
C ALA A 119 -9.98 -2.07 16.41
N PHE A 120 -9.05 -1.34 17.02
CA PHE A 120 -8.43 -0.14 16.44
C PHE A 120 -7.06 0.16 17.06
N VAL A 121 -6.26 0.98 16.36
CA VAL A 121 -5.01 1.54 16.87
C VAL A 121 -5.24 3.03 17.12
N PRO A 122 -5.06 3.53 18.35
CA PRO A 122 -5.16 4.96 18.64
C PRO A 122 -4.15 5.79 17.86
N VAL A 123 -4.49 7.05 17.56
CA VAL A 123 -3.62 7.92 16.73
C VAL A 123 -2.26 8.17 17.38
N ASP A 124 -2.20 8.33 18.69
CA ASP A 124 -1.01 8.78 19.43
C ASP A 124 -0.35 7.68 20.28
N ASP A 125 -0.83 6.44 20.24
CA ASP A 125 -0.31 5.36 21.06
C ASP A 125 0.16 4.15 20.27
N ASN A 126 1.19 3.48 20.79
CA ASN A 126 1.76 2.26 20.21
C ASN A 126 1.05 1.01 20.77
N CYS A 127 -0.25 0.91 20.56
CA CYS A 127 -1.05 -0.24 21.00
C CYS A 127 -2.24 -0.50 20.09
N GLU A 128 -2.74 -1.71 20.15
CA GLU A 128 -3.99 -2.15 19.55
C GLU A 128 -5.02 -2.39 20.65
N ILE A 129 -6.20 -1.80 20.53
CA ILE A 129 -7.31 -1.92 21.46
C ILE A 129 -8.33 -2.91 20.91
N HIS A 130 -8.76 -3.85 21.75
CA HIS A 130 -9.91 -4.70 21.47
C HIS A 130 -10.98 -4.50 22.54
N ARG A 131 -12.08 -3.88 22.20
CA ARG A 131 -13.29 -3.83 23.04
C ARG A 131 -14.14 -5.03 22.72
N ILE A 132 -14.44 -5.85 23.74
CA ILE A 132 -15.24 -7.06 23.63
C ILE A 132 -16.49 -6.89 24.47
N LYS A 133 -17.64 -6.69 23.81
CA LYS A 133 -18.94 -6.64 24.48
C LYS A 133 -19.61 -8.00 24.35
N VAL A 134 -20.03 -8.56 25.46
CA VAL A 134 -20.73 -9.85 25.57
C VAL A 134 -22.15 -9.57 26.00
N THR A 135 -23.12 -10.04 25.23
CA THR A 135 -24.54 -9.87 25.50
C THR A 135 -25.25 -11.23 25.54
N ASN A 136 -25.99 -11.49 26.59
CA ASN A 136 -26.91 -12.63 26.66
C ASN A 136 -28.24 -12.28 25.97
N THR A 137 -28.43 -12.76 24.75
CA THR A 137 -29.66 -12.57 23.96
C THR A 137 -30.68 -13.68 24.17
N SER A 138 -30.36 -14.67 25.03
CA SER A 138 -31.28 -15.77 25.35
C SER A 138 -32.33 -15.37 26.41
N GLY A 139 -33.35 -16.22 26.58
CA GLY A 139 -34.40 -16.03 27.58
C GLY A 139 -34.03 -16.49 29.00
N GLY A 140 -32.85 -17.01 29.25
CA GLY A 140 -32.36 -17.53 30.52
C GLY A 140 -30.97 -17.00 30.90
N SER A 141 -30.52 -17.29 32.10
CA SER A 141 -29.17 -16.95 32.54
C SER A 141 -28.12 -17.79 31.82
N LYS A 142 -26.97 -17.22 31.54
CA LYS A 142 -25.82 -17.87 30.93
C LYS A 142 -24.58 -17.77 31.82
N ASN A 143 -23.85 -18.88 31.93
CA ASN A 143 -22.52 -18.93 32.53
C ASN A 143 -21.56 -19.42 31.47
N ILE A 144 -20.58 -18.60 31.11
CA ILE A 144 -19.62 -18.89 30.03
C ILE A 144 -18.20 -18.56 30.46
N ASN A 145 -17.24 -19.14 29.78
CA ASN A 145 -15.83 -18.72 29.89
C ASN A 145 -15.42 -18.01 28.61
N LEU A 146 -14.80 -16.87 28.75
CA LEU A 146 -14.14 -16.14 27.68
C LEU A 146 -12.64 -16.33 27.80
N PHE A 147 -11.99 -16.77 26.69
CA PHE A 147 -10.53 -16.86 26.60
C PHE A 147 -10.02 -15.93 25.51
N SER A 148 -9.11 -15.04 25.85
CA SER A 148 -8.35 -14.28 24.84
C SER A 148 -7.14 -15.09 24.39
N PHE A 149 -6.61 -14.81 23.19
CA PHE A 149 -5.40 -15.45 22.68
C PHE A 149 -4.63 -14.56 21.72
N VAL A 150 -3.34 -14.38 21.98
CA VAL A 150 -2.34 -13.86 21.04
C VAL A 150 -1.06 -14.67 21.16
N GLU A 151 -0.34 -14.87 20.06
CA GLU A 151 0.96 -15.54 20.06
C GLU A 151 2.07 -14.53 19.71
N PHE A 152 3.04 -14.38 20.60
CA PHE A 152 4.15 -13.44 20.41
C PHE A 152 5.18 -13.94 19.40
N CYS A 153 5.61 -13.05 18.52
CA CYS A 153 6.81 -13.21 17.71
C CYS A 153 8.04 -12.80 18.54
N LEU A 154 9.18 -13.45 18.33
CA LEU A 154 10.44 -13.03 18.94
C LEU A 154 11.09 -11.90 18.12
N TRP A 155 10.32 -10.87 17.79
CA TRP A 155 10.70 -9.64 17.09
C TRP A 155 11.15 -9.86 15.64
N ASN A 156 12.05 -10.81 15.36
CA ASN A 156 12.54 -11.09 14.02
C ASN A 156 11.61 -12.07 13.29
N ALA A 157 10.83 -11.55 12.37
CA ALA A 157 9.84 -12.34 11.65
C ALA A 157 10.45 -13.37 10.69
N GLN A 158 11.61 -13.09 10.10
CA GLN A 158 12.31 -14.01 9.21
C GLN A 158 12.83 -15.22 9.98
N ASP A 159 13.46 -14.97 11.12
CA ASP A 159 13.98 -16.02 11.97
C ASP A 159 12.85 -16.89 12.55
N ASP A 160 11.73 -16.24 12.97
CA ASP A 160 10.54 -16.95 13.44
C ASP A 160 9.92 -17.85 12.34
N MET A 161 9.98 -17.43 11.08
CA MET A 161 9.44 -18.18 9.97
C MET A 161 10.33 -19.35 9.52
N LEU A 162 11.66 -19.15 9.51
CA LEU A 162 12.61 -20.10 8.94
C LEU A 162 13.02 -21.20 9.93
N ASN A 163 12.97 -20.92 11.24
CA ASN A 163 13.41 -21.87 12.24
C ASN A 163 12.25 -22.69 12.80
N TYR A 164 12.37 -24.01 12.75
CA TYR A 164 11.41 -24.90 13.37
C TYR A 164 11.34 -24.65 14.88
N GLN A 165 10.14 -24.32 15.34
CA GLN A 165 9.86 -24.02 16.75
C GLN A 165 10.88 -23.09 17.40
N ARG A 166 11.53 -22.25 16.60
CA ARG A 166 12.50 -21.26 17.08
C ARG A 166 13.60 -21.86 17.97
N ASN A 167 14.24 -22.90 17.49
CA ASN A 167 15.29 -23.62 18.23
C ASN A 167 16.38 -22.71 18.80
N LEU A 168 16.61 -21.56 18.17
CA LEU A 168 17.64 -20.61 18.56
C LEU A 168 17.08 -19.46 19.41
N ASN A 169 15.77 -19.40 19.59
CA ASN A 169 15.08 -18.33 20.32
C ASN A 169 14.39 -18.88 21.55
N THR A 170 14.55 -18.20 22.65
CA THR A 170 13.84 -18.53 23.89
C THR A 170 12.92 -17.38 24.27
N GLY A 171 11.64 -17.69 24.46
CA GLY A 171 10.64 -16.74 24.93
C GLY A 171 10.61 -16.67 26.44
N GLU A 172 10.43 -15.49 26.99
CA GLU A 172 10.26 -15.26 28.40
C GLU A 172 9.17 -14.24 28.68
N VAL A 173 8.28 -14.54 29.62
CA VAL A 173 7.19 -13.66 30.01
C VAL A 173 7.29 -13.28 31.47
N GLU A 174 6.64 -12.18 31.81
CA GLU A 174 6.41 -11.76 33.18
C GLU A 174 4.93 -11.42 33.34
N ILE A 175 4.35 -11.76 34.50
CA ILE A 175 2.93 -11.55 34.78
C ILE A 175 2.80 -10.61 35.98
N ASP A 176 1.97 -9.59 35.85
CA ASP A 176 1.64 -8.65 36.91
C ASP A 176 0.11 -8.44 36.89
N GLY A 177 -0.60 -9.15 37.75
CA GLY A 177 -2.05 -9.11 37.84
C GLY A 177 -2.73 -9.62 36.57
N ASN A 178 -3.38 -8.71 35.82
CA ASN A 178 -4.10 -8.96 34.58
C ASN A 178 -3.29 -8.60 33.32
N THR A 179 -1.99 -8.39 33.46
CA THR A 179 -1.11 -8.02 32.36
C THR A 179 0.01 -9.04 32.18
N ILE A 180 0.21 -9.47 30.96
CA ILE A 180 1.24 -10.41 30.53
C ILE A 180 2.26 -9.63 29.69
N TYR A 181 3.54 -9.66 30.08
CA TYR A 181 4.63 -8.94 29.43
C TYR A 181 5.54 -9.93 28.69
N HIS A 182 5.79 -9.70 27.42
CA HIS A 182 6.77 -10.41 26.61
C HIS A 182 8.07 -9.62 26.60
N LYS A 183 9.05 -10.07 27.37
CA LYS A 183 10.29 -9.33 27.65
C LYS A 183 11.55 -9.87 26.96
N THR A 184 11.39 -10.87 26.13
CA THR A 184 12.49 -11.60 25.51
C THR A 184 13.46 -10.68 24.77
N GLU A 185 14.74 -10.88 24.98
CA GLU A 185 15.84 -10.32 24.18
C GLU A 185 16.39 -11.41 23.27
N TYR A 186 16.68 -11.02 22.01
CA TYR A 186 17.17 -11.99 21.04
C TYR A 186 18.27 -11.39 20.17
N ARG A 187 19.47 -11.99 20.22
CA ARG A 187 20.68 -11.68 19.44
C ARG A 187 21.20 -10.24 19.53
N GLU A 188 20.50 -9.35 20.19
CA GLU A 188 20.91 -7.96 20.41
C GLU A 188 20.33 -7.43 21.71
N ARG A 189 21.00 -6.46 22.31
CA ARG A 189 20.43 -5.73 23.45
C ARG A 189 19.28 -4.88 22.95
N ARG A 190 18.12 -4.99 23.59
CA ARG A 190 16.92 -4.27 23.22
C ARG A 190 16.26 -3.69 24.46
N ASN A 191 15.86 -2.44 24.35
CA ASN A 191 15.18 -1.70 25.42
C ASN A 191 13.65 -1.79 25.32
N HIS A 192 13.11 -2.59 24.42
CA HIS A 192 11.68 -2.72 24.17
C HIS A 192 11.09 -4.02 24.70
N TYR A 193 9.79 -4.00 24.92
CA TYR A 193 8.96 -5.15 25.24
C TYR A 193 7.52 -4.95 24.73
N ALA A 194 6.76 -6.04 24.64
CA ALA A 194 5.32 -6.00 24.38
C ALA A 194 4.54 -6.42 25.62
N PHE A 195 3.27 -6.04 25.69
CA PHE A 195 2.37 -6.48 26.74
C PHE A 195 0.96 -6.71 26.21
N TYR A 196 0.23 -7.56 26.93
CA TYR A 196 -1.19 -7.81 26.68
C TYR A 196 -1.94 -7.75 28.01
N SER A 197 -2.90 -6.85 28.13
CA SER A 197 -3.62 -6.52 29.35
C SER A 197 -5.12 -6.54 29.12
N VAL A 198 -5.90 -6.77 30.18
CA VAL A 198 -7.35 -6.60 30.19
C VAL A 198 -7.78 -5.78 31.41
N ASN A 199 -8.85 -5.00 31.29
CA ASN A 199 -9.34 -4.08 32.33
C ASN A 199 -10.20 -4.74 33.42
N THR A 200 -10.08 -6.04 33.64
CA THR A 200 -10.84 -6.79 34.67
C THR A 200 -9.98 -7.80 35.40
N GLN A 201 -10.45 -8.25 36.55
CA GLN A 201 -9.83 -9.39 37.24
C GLN A 201 -10.04 -10.64 36.40
N ILE A 202 -8.97 -11.40 36.20
CA ILE A 202 -8.98 -12.65 35.43
C ILE A 202 -9.22 -13.86 36.35
N SER A 203 -9.88 -14.88 35.81
CA SER A 203 -10.11 -16.17 36.50
C SER A 203 -8.95 -17.14 36.27
N GLY A 204 -8.07 -16.89 35.32
CA GLY A 204 -6.90 -17.66 34.99
C GLY A 204 -6.17 -17.11 33.77
N PHE A 205 -5.01 -17.67 33.48
CA PHE A 205 -4.18 -17.29 32.32
C PHE A 205 -3.37 -18.48 31.83
N ASP A 206 -2.85 -18.38 30.60
CA ASP A 206 -1.81 -19.23 30.06
C ASP A 206 -0.84 -18.37 29.23
N THR A 207 0.45 -18.62 29.41
CA THR A 207 1.50 -17.97 28.64
C THR A 207 2.40 -18.96 27.92
N ASP A 208 2.24 -20.25 28.18
CA ASP A 208 2.86 -21.34 27.44
C ASP A 208 1.88 -21.91 26.40
N ARG A 209 2.30 -21.96 25.14
CA ARG A 209 1.49 -22.38 24.02
C ARG A 209 1.04 -23.85 24.11
N ASP A 210 1.95 -24.74 24.50
CA ASP A 210 1.63 -26.16 24.52
C ASP A 210 0.67 -26.49 25.66
N THR A 211 0.75 -25.77 26.77
CA THR A 211 -0.25 -25.86 27.85
C THR A 211 -1.64 -25.40 27.40
N PHE A 212 -1.69 -24.30 26.65
CA PHE A 212 -2.98 -23.76 26.17
C PHE A 212 -3.60 -24.60 25.07
N LEU A 213 -2.81 -24.97 24.04
CA LEU A 213 -3.32 -25.71 22.87
C LEU A 213 -3.45 -27.21 23.10
N GLY A 214 -2.52 -27.82 23.82
CA GLY A 214 -2.25 -29.25 23.82
C GLY A 214 -1.27 -29.65 22.72
N ALA A 215 -0.42 -30.64 22.99
CA ALA A 215 0.74 -30.98 22.15
C ALA A 215 0.43 -31.35 20.69
N PHE A 216 -0.77 -31.88 20.42
CA PHE A 216 -1.18 -32.30 19.06
C PHE A 216 -2.41 -31.54 18.53
N ASN A 217 -2.86 -30.52 19.25
CA ASN A 217 -4.00 -29.70 18.85
C ASN A 217 -3.51 -28.40 18.21
N GLY A 218 -4.40 -27.77 17.43
CA GLY A 218 -4.20 -26.46 16.86
C GLY A 218 -5.14 -25.42 17.44
N LEU A 219 -5.08 -24.21 16.90
CA LEU A 219 -5.92 -23.07 17.31
C LEU A 219 -7.43 -23.37 17.20
N GLY A 220 -7.83 -24.28 16.34
CA GLY A 220 -9.24 -24.69 16.18
C GLY A 220 -9.79 -25.60 17.29
N ASN A 221 -8.93 -26.10 18.19
CA ASN A 221 -9.34 -27.01 19.25
C ASN A 221 -8.42 -26.93 20.48
N PRO A 222 -8.24 -25.74 21.13
CA PRO A 222 -7.33 -25.57 22.25
C PRO A 222 -7.82 -26.32 23.50
N ASP A 223 -6.95 -27.10 24.16
CA ASP A 223 -7.28 -27.86 25.37
C ASP A 223 -7.83 -26.97 26.50
N SER A 224 -7.22 -25.81 26.77
CA SER A 224 -7.69 -24.90 27.82
C SER A 224 -9.12 -24.42 27.56
N VAL A 225 -9.47 -24.14 26.31
CA VAL A 225 -10.82 -23.69 25.92
C VAL A 225 -11.83 -24.86 26.04
N ILE A 226 -11.48 -26.02 25.50
CA ILE A 226 -12.37 -27.21 25.52
C ILE A 226 -12.65 -27.66 26.96
N ASN A 227 -11.65 -27.63 27.83
CA ASN A 227 -11.75 -28.00 29.23
C ASN A 227 -12.37 -26.88 30.10
N GLY A 228 -12.51 -25.67 29.58
CA GLY A 228 -13.02 -24.52 30.34
C GLY A 228 -12.11 -24.10 31.51
N SER A 229 -10.80 -24.38 31.39
CA SER A 229 -9.84 -24.11 32.47
C SER A 229 -8.47 -23.72 31.95
N SER A 230 -7.81 -22.78 32.63
CA SER A 230 -6.43 -22.39 32.33
C SER A 230 -5.44 -23.18 33.17
N GLY A 231 -4.26 -23.47 32.63
CA GLY A 231 -3.17 -24.11 33.35
C GLY A 231 -2.38 -23.17 34.26
N ASN A 232 -2.60 -21.86 34.16
CA ASN A 232 -1.79 -20.81 34.79
C ASN A 232 -0.30 -20.96 34.50
N SER A 233 -0.01 -21.33 33.27
CA SER A 233 1.35 -21.60 32.81
C SER A 233 2.16 -20.33 32.64
N VAL A 234 3.45 -20.40 32.93
CA VAL A 234 4.43 -19.33 32.78
C VAL A 234 5.49 -19.77 31.79
N ALA A 235 5.54 -19.14 30.60
CA ALA A 235 6.52 -19.47 29.59
C ALA A 235 7.92 -19.02 30.00
N SER A 236 8.84 -19.99 30.00
CA SER A 236 10.27 -19.77 30.16
C SER A 236 11.00 -20.72 29.24
N GLY A 237 11.47 -20.23 28.11
CA GLY A 237 12.12 -21.03 27.06
C GLY A 237 11.37 -20.93 25.74
N TRP A 238 10.25 -21.60 25.56
CA TRP A 238 9.60 -21.77 24.25
C TRP A 238 8.19 -21.18 24.23
N TYR A 239 7.71 -20.79 23.03
CA TYR A 239 6.33 -20.53 22.67
C TYR A 239 5.53 -19.54 23.54
N PRO A 240 6.01 -18.32 23.74
CA PRO A 240 5.28 -17.35 24.52
C PRO A 240 3.98 -16.93 23.84
N ILE A 241 2.88 -17.10 24.56
CA ILE A 241 1.55 -16.61 24.23
C ILE A 241 1.04 -15.68 25.33
N ALA A 242 -0.09 -15.02 25.07
CA ALA A 242 -0.88 -14.43 26.14
C ALA A 242 -2.33 -14.83 25.99
N SER A 243 -2.86 -15.49 27.00
CA SER A 243 -4.26 -15.86 27.14
C SER A 243 -4.76 -15.49 28.52
N HIS A 244 -5.90 -14.80 28.57
CA HIS A 244 -6.64 -14.53 29.79
C HIS A 244 -7.95 -15.32 29.78
N ARG A 245 -8.30 -15.91 30.93
CA ARG A 245 -9.63 -16.50 31.13
C ARG A 245 -10.46 -15.62 32.04
N ILE A 246 -11.72 -15.37 31.62
CA ILE A 246 -12.71 -14.59 32.33
C ILE A 246 -13.98 -15.43 32.43
N ASP A 247 -14.44 -15.69 33.68
CA ASP A 247 -15.68 -16.39 33.93
C ASP A 247 -16.81 -15.35 33.98
N ILE A 248 -17.86 -15.54 33.19
CA ILE A 248 -18.90 -14.54 32.93
C ILE A 248 -20.26 -15.17 33.27
N SER A 249 -21.05 -14.47 34.11
CA SER A 249 -22.44 -14.82 34.40
C SER A 249 -23.33 -13.66 34.01
N LEU A 250 -24.33 -13.90 33.13
CA LEU A 250 -25.25 -12.89 32.62
C LEU A 250 -26.67 -13.36 32.70
N ASN A 251 -27.56 -12.54 33.26
CA ASN A 251 -29.02 -12.74 33.18
C ASN A 251 -29.50 -12.46 31.73
N ALA A 252 -30.74 -12.86 31.43
CA ALA A 252 -31.33 -12.58 30.12
C ALA A 252 -31.34 -11.07 29.82
N GLY A 253 -30.82 -10.70 28.66
CA GLY A 253 -30.70 -9.32 28.21
C GLY A 253 -29.54 -8.52 28.81
N GLU A 254 -28.77 -9.10 29.71
CA GLU A 254 -27.61 -8.42 30.34
C GLU A 254 -26.39 -8.42 29.43
N SER A 255 -25.58 -7.38 29.57
CA SER A 255 -24.29 -7.23 28.84
C SER A 255 -23.15 -6.84 29.76
N CYS A 256 -21.93 -7.28 29.42
CA CYS A 256 -20.69 -6.78 30.01
C CYS A 256 -19.71 -6.43 28.91
N GLU A 257 -18.69 -5.64 29.25
CA GLU A 257 -17.66 -5.21 28.30
C GLU A 257 -16.26 -5.34 28.92
N TYR A 258 -15.32 -5.80 28.10
CA TYR A 258 -13.91 -5.95 28.44
C TYR A 258 -13.04 -5.23 27.43
N ILE A 259 -11.98 -4.59 27.89
CA ILE A 259 -11.02 -3.86 27.08
C ILE A 259 -9.66 -4.55 27.17
N PHE A 260 -9.20 -5.07 26.04
CA PHE A 260 -7.89 -5.66 25.92
C PHE A 260 -6.95 -4.67 25.22
N VAL A 261 -5.75 -4.53 25.75
CA VAL A 261 -4.70 -3.65 25.22
C VAL A 261 -3.47 -4.49 24.88
N LEU A 262 -3.13 -4.56 23.60
CA LEU A 262 -1.89 -5.14 23.10
C LEU A 262 -0.93 -4.01 22.76
N GLY A 263 0.08 -3.79 23.59
CA GLY A 263 0.95 -2.63 23.50
C GLY A 263 2.42 -2.95 23.28
N TYR A 264 3.13 -1.94 22.79
CA TYR A 264 4.57 -1.95 22.57
C TYR A 264 5.21 -0.76 23.30
N ILE A 265 6.29 -1.02 24.04
CA ILE A 265 7.01 -0.01 24.82
C ILE A 265 8.49 -0.05 24.46
N GLU A 266 9.08 1.12 24.27
CA GLU A 266 10.53 1.33 24.30
C GLU A 266 10.86 2.18 25.53
N ASN A 267 11.73 1.64 26.39
CA ASN A 267 12.34 2.41 27.50
C ASN A 267 13.60 3.13 26.98
N GLU A 268 14.17 3.99 27.82
CA GLU A 268 15.50 4.53 27.53
C GLU A 268 16.53 3.40 27.54
N ASN A 269 17.66 3.65 26.89
CA ASN A 269 18.75 2.69 26.88
C ASN A 269 19.14 2.33 28.32
N ASP A 270 19.34 1.06 28.58
CA ASP A 270 19.68 0.48 29.89
C ASP A 270 18.60 0.59 30.99
N GLU A 271 17.39 1.13 30.68
CA GLU A 271 16.26 1.23 31.62
C GLU A 271 15.15 0.19 31.37
N LYS A 272 15.39 -0.82 30.56
CA LYS A 272 14.39 -1.87 30.32
C LYS A 272 14.01 -2.61 31.61
N PHE A 273 14.97 -2.83 32.48
CA PHE A 273 14.78 -3.53 33.75
C PHE A 273 14.93 -2.57 34.93
N GLU A 274 14.06 -2.67 35.94
CA GLU A 274 14.14 -1.92 37.20
C GLU A 274 14.96 -2.67 38.26
N SER A 275 15.13 -3.98 38.11
CA SER A 275 15.98 -4.83 38.91
C SER A 275 16.38 -6.05 38.09
N LEU A 276 17.16 -6.97 38.70
CA LEU A 276 17.60 -8.18 38.01
C LEU A 276 16.41 -8.92 37.38
N ASN A 277 16.34 -8.89 36.05
CA ASN A 277 15.32 -9.57 35.25
C ASN A 277 13.84 -9.14 35.47
N VAL A 278 13.59 -8.01 36.13
CA VAL A 278 12.24 -7.44 36.31
C VAL A 278 12.07 -6.24 35.43
N ILE A 279 11.08 -6.28 34.54
CA ILE A 279 10.82 -5.20 33.57
C ILE A 279 10.38 -3.93 34.27
N ASN A 280 10.89 -2.78 33.81
CA ASN A 280 10.34 -1.49 34.16
C ASN A 280 8.99 -1.26 33.42
N LYS A 281 7.91 -1.42 34.14
CA LYS A 281 6.51 -1.39 33.68
C LYS A 281 5.90 0.01 33.65
N THR A 282 6.64 1.03 34.07
CA THR A 282 6.09 2.38 34.28
C THR A 282 5.38 2.95 33.06
N LYS A 283 6.01 2.84 31.87
CA LYS A 283 5.39 3.35 30.61
C LYS A 283 4.17 2.51 30.20
N ALA A 284 4.23 1.18 30.39
CA ALA A 284 3.11 0.31 30.07
C ALA A 284 1.90 0.57 30.97
N LYS A 285 2.10 0.71 32.28
CA LYS A 285 1.00 1.04 33.23
C LYS A 285 0.36 2.38 32.90
N LYS A 286 1.13 3.39 32.49
CA LYS A 286 0.59 4.67 32.03
C LYS A 286 -0.24 4.53 30.74
N MET A 287 0.18 3.70 29.81
CA MET A 287 -0.57 3.43 28.58
C MET A 287 -1.89 2.68 28.91
N ILE A 288 -1.83 1.62 29.70
CA ILE A 288 -3.01 0.84 30.10
C ILE A 288 -4.07 1.74 30.79
N ALA A 289 -3.65 2.62 31.69
CA ALA A 289 -4.55 3.52 32.42
C ALA A 289 -5.34 4.49 31.52
N ARG A 290 -4.93 4.70 30.27
CA ARG A 290 -5.67 5.49 29.29
C ARG A 290 -6.86 4.76 28.68
N TYR A 291 -6.96 3.45 28.88
CA TYR A 291 -7.96 2.59 28.24
C TYR A 291 -8.74 1.71 29.24
N GLU A 292 -8.90 2.16 30.47
CA GLU A 292 -9.55 1.39 31.53
C GLU A 292 -11.09 1.36 31.41
N SER A 293 -11.67 2.31 30.67
CA SER A 293 -13.12 2.44 30.54
C SER A 293 -13.59 2.59 29.10
N SER A 294 -14.83 2.18 28.83
CA SER A 294 -15.50 2.33 27.54
C SER A 294 -15.49 3.79 27.04
N ALA A 295 -15.73 4.75 27.96
CA ALA A 295 -15.75 6.16 27.61
C ALA A 295 -14.38 6.68 27.11
N GLN A 296 -13.27 6.19 27.68
CA GLN A 296 -11.91 6.52 27.20
C GLN A 296 -11.67 5.91 25.81
N CYS A 297 -12.07 4.67 25.59
CA CYS A 297 -11.96 4.03 24.27
C CYS A 297 -12.85 4.72 23.22
N ASP A 298 -14.07 5.15 23.58
CA ASP A 298 -14.95 5.91 22.67
C ASP A 298 -14.29 7.24 22.26
N ALA A 299 -13.70 7.97 23.21
CA ALA A 299 -13.01 9.23 22.93
C ALA A 299 -11.84 9.04 21.95
N GLU A 300 -11.05 7.98 22.11
CA GLU A 300 -9.93 7.69 21.19
C GLU A 300 -10.40 7.19 19.81
N LEU A 301 -11.50 6.43 19.76
CA LEU A 301 -12.11 6.04 18.49
C LEU A 301 -12.69 7.23 17.74
N ASP A 302 -13.33 8.17 18.46
CA ASP A 302 -13.84 9.41 17.86
C ASP A 302 -12.70 10.32 17.39
N LYS A 303 -11.58 10.36 18.10
CA LYS A 303 -10.36 11.06 17.67
C LYS A 303 -9.79 10.43 16.39
N LEU A 304 -9.75 9.10 16.30
CA LEU A 304 -9.34 8.39 15.09
C LEU A 304 -10.25 8.71 13.91
N LYS A 305 -11.57 8.70 14.10
CA LYS A 305 -12.52 9.09 13.05
C LYS A 305 -12.32 10.53 12.60
N SER A 306 -12.16 11.44 13.56
CA SER A 306 -11.89 12.86 13.27
C SER A 306 -10.58 13.07 12.52
N TYR A 307 -9.55 12.29 12.83
CA TYR A 307 -8.28 12.31 12.08
C TYR A 307 -8.52 11.94 10.60
N TRP A 308 -9.27 10.88 10.34
CA TRP A 308 -9.59 10.47 8.96
C TRP A 308 -10.50 11.47 8.25
N ASP A 309 -11.51 12.02 8.92
CA ASP A 309 -12.41 13.03 8.34
C ASP A 309 -11.64 14.29 7.92
N ASN A 310 -10.71 14.76 8.75
CA ASN A 310 -9.85 15.90 8.43
C ASN A 310 -8.97 15.62 7.22
N LEU A 311 -8.34 14.44 7.17
CA LEU A 311 -7.46 14.04 6.08
C LEU A 311 -8.24 13.92 4.76
N LEU A 312 -9.38 13.25 4.75
CA LEU A 312 -10.21 13.05 3.56
C LEU A 312 -10.84 14.36 3.05
N SER A 313 -11.05 15.35 3.93
CA SER A 313 -11.65 16.65 3.58
C SER A 313 -10.77 17.56 2.72
N VAL A 314 -9.52 17.19 2.45
CA VAL A 314 -8.59 17.97 1.60
C VAL A 314 -9.02 17.97 0.14
N PHE A 315 -9.61 16.87 -0.32
CA PHE A 315 -10.17 16.73 -1.66
C PHE A 315 -11.48 15.94 -1.56
N THR A 316 -12.60 16.55 -1.94
CA THR A 316 -13.90 15.86 -1.96
C THR A 316 -14.60 16.05 -3.28
N LEU A 317 -15.31 15.02 -3.72
CA LEU A 317 -16.08 14.97 -4.97
C LEU A 317 -17.55 14.71 -4.69
N GLU A 318 -18.43 15.45 -5.34
CA GLU A 318 -19.85 15.18 -5.44
C GLU A 318 -20.23 15.09 -6.94
N SER A 319 -20.65 13.94 -7.40
CA SER A 319 -21.05 13.69 -8.79
C SER A 319 -22.28 12.78 -8.84
N ASN A 320 -22.81 12.57 -10.02
CA ASN A 320 -23.90 11.63 -10.28
C ASN A 320 -23.48 10.15 -10.32
N ASP A 321 -22.20 9.83 -10.11
CA ASP A 321 -21.69 8.47 -10.00
C ASP A 321 -21.24 8.17 -8.56
N GLU A 322 -22.09 7.45 -7.81
CA GLU A 322 -21.82 7.11 -6.41
C GLU A 322 -20.55 6.26 -6.23
N LYS A 323 -20.22 5.38 -7.19
CA LYS A 323 -19.04 4.54 -7.14
C LYS A 323 -17.76 5.37 -7.30
N LEU A 324 -17.77 6.37 -8.17
CA LEU A 324 -16.69 7.32 -8.33
C LEU A 324 -16.51 8.16 -7.06
N ASN A 325 -17.63 8.71 -6.51
CA ASN A 325 -17.60 9.48 -5.26
C ASN A 325 -17.00 8.66 -4.10
N ARG A 326 -17.41 7.42 -3.96
CA ARG A 326 -16.92 6.46 -2.96
C ARG A 326 -15.42 6.22 -3.05
N MET A 327 -14.92 5.95 -4.27
CA MET A 327 -13.50 5.72 -4.49
C MET A 327 -12.68 6.98 -4.19
N VAL A 328 -13.08 8.14 -4.73
CA VAL A 328 -12.33 9.40 -4.58
C VAL A 328 -12.34 9.91 -3.14
N ASN A 329 -13.48 9.83 -2.45
CA ASN A 329 -13.63 10.44 -1.14
C ASN A 329 -13.20 9.56 0.03
N ILE A 330 -13.17 8.22 -0.14
CA ILE A 330 -13.02 7.30 0.99
C ILE A 330 -11.90 6.29 0.73
N TRP A 331 -12.12 5.33 -0.15
CA TRP A 331 -11.32 4.11 -0.18
C TRP A 331 -9.97 4.28 -0.88
N ASN A 332 -9.89 5.05 -1.96
CA ASN A 332 -8.63 5.26 -2.65
C ASN A 332 -7.63 6.08 -1.79
N PRO A 333 -8.01 7.25 -1.20
CA PRO A 333 -7.10 7.96 -0.30
C PRO A 333 -6.76 7.14 0.97
N TYR A 334 -7.68 6.33 1.49
CA TYR A 334 -7.38 5.42 2.59
C TYR A 334 -6.29 4.41 2.21
N GLN A 335 -6.43 3.76 1.06
CA GLN A 335 -5.41 2.85 0.56
C GLN A 335 -4.07 3.55 0.27
N CYS A 336 -4.09 4.78 -0.25
CA CYS A 336 -2.88 5.58 -0.46
C CYS A 336 -2.12 5.82 0.85
N MET A 337 -2.84 6.12 1.96
CA MET A 337 -2.23 6.27 3.28
C MET A 337 -1.54 4.99 3.75
N VAL A 338 -2.23 3.85 3.63
CA VAL A 338 -1.69 2.55 4.01
C VAL A 338 -0.43 2.24 3.18
N THR A 339 -0.51 2.44 1.88
CA THR A 339 0.61 2.20 0.96
C THR A 339 1.79 3.13 1.26
N PHE A 340 1.54 4.41 1.50
CA PHE A 340 2.57 5.38 1.92
C PHE A 340 3.28 4.94 3.20
N ASN A 341 2.53 4.48 4.20
CA ASN A 341 3.10 4.05 5.48
C ASN A 341 3.99 2.81 5.35
N MET A 342 3.60 1.86 4.52
CA MET A 342 4.19 0.52 4.50
C MET A 342 5.01 0.23 3.24
N SER A 343 4.87 1.02 2.17
CA SER A 343 5.39 0.67 0.85
C SER A 343 4.96 -0.77 0.51
N ARG A 344 5.93 -1.69 0.31
CA ARG A 344 5.66 -3.12 0.09
C ARG A 344 6.21 -3.98 1.24
N SER A 345 6.45 -3.35 2.42
CA SER A 345 7.21 -3.97 3.51
C SER A 345 6.37 -4.86 4.43
N ALA A 346 5.06 -4.76 4.45
CA ALA A 346 4.20 -5.49 5.39
C ALA A 346 2.83 -5.80 4.82
N SER A 347 2.71 -6.88 4.06
CA SER A 347 1.47 -7.34 3.47
C SER A 347 0.90 -8.56 4.22
N TYR A 348 -0.38 -8.81 4.02
CA TYR A 348 -1.03 -10.05 4.42
C TYR A 348 -0.63 -11.21 3.47
N TYR A 349 -0.44 -10.91 2.20
CA TYR A 349 -0.17 -11.89 1.15
C TYR A 349 1.31 -12.00 0.79
N GLU A 350 2.05 -10.91 0.87
CA GLU A 350 3.50 -10.88 0.72
C GLU A 350 4.16 -10.72 2.09
N SER A 351 5.22 -11.45 2.33
CA SER A 351 5.80 -11.52 3.67
C SER A 351 6.32 -10.19 4.21
N GLY A 352 6.75 -9.29 3.36
CA GLY A 352 7.46 -8.09 3.78
C GLY A 352 8.78 -8.36 4.51
N ILE A 353 9.14 -9.62 4.75
CA ILE A 353 10.31 -10.03 5.51
C ILE A 353 11.60 -9.71 4.77
N GLY A 354 11.62 -9.93 3.45
CA GLY A 354 12.77 -9.63 2.59
C GLY A 354 12.70 -8.26 1.93
N ARG A 355 11.61 -7.50 2.13
CA ARG A 355 11.37 -6.21 1.48
C ARG A 355 11.45 -5.07 2.48
N GLY A 356 12.05 -3.96 2.03
CA GLY A 356 12.04 -2.69 2.74
C GLY A 356 11.04 -1.71 2.12
N MET A 357 11.32 -0.43 2.30
CA MET A 357 10.67 0.68 1.61
C MET A 357 11.34 0.83 0.24
N GLY A 358 10.60 0.63 -0.86
CA GLY A 358 11.14 0.76 -2.20
C GLY A 358 11.47 2.21 -2.53
N PHE A 359 12.59 2.46 -3.20
CA PHE A 359 12.98 3.79 -3.67
C PHE A 359 11.95 4.33 -4.67
N ARG A 360 11.73 3.60 -5.75
CA ARG A 360 10.72 3.98 -6.75
C ARG A 360 9.30 3.93 -6.20
N ASP A 361 8.98 2.88 -5.43
CA ASP A 361 7.65 2.69 -4.87
C ASP A 361 7.22 3.85 -3.98
N SER A 362 8.09 4.26 -3.05
CA SER A 362 7.78 5.33 -2.11
C SER A 362 7.62 6.69 -2.81
N ASN A 363 8.40 6.96 -3.86
CA ASN A 363 8.25 8.18 -4.66
C ASN A 363 6.93 8.19 -5.45
N GLN A 364 6.51 7.06 -6.00
CA GLN A 364 5.24 6.93 -6.71
C GLN A 364 4.05 7.04 -5.75
N ASP A 365 4.16 6.44 -4.57
CA ASP A 365 3.10 6.50 -3.56
C ASP A 365 2.80 7.95 -3.13
N LEU A 366 3.80 8.85 -3.16
CA LEU A 366 3.61 10.28 -2.90
C LEU A 366 2.62 10.94 -3.87
N LEU A 367 2.56 10.52 -5.12
CA LEU A 367 1.67 11.13 -6.13
C LEU A 367 0.19 11.09 -5.72
N GLY A 368 -0.23 10.02 -5.05
CA GLY A 368 -1.60 9.86 -4.58
C GLY A 368 -1.87 10.47 -3.20
N PHE A 369 -0.86 10.98 -2.51
CA PHE A 369 -1.00 11.25 -1.09
C PHE A 369 -0.38 12.55 -0.58
N VAL A 370 0.49 13.19 -1.35
CA VAL A 370 1.24 14.39 -0.94
C VAL A 370 0.35 15.52 -0.40
N HIS A 371 -0.84 15.70 -0.97
CA HIS A 371 -1.78 16.76 -0.59
C HIS A 371 -2.41 16.56 0.80
N GLN A 372 -2.41 15.34 1.33
CA GLN A 372 -3.06 15.01 2.59
C GLN A 372 -2.11 15.14 3.80
N ILE A 373 -0.82 14.84 3.61
CA ILE A 373 0.19 14.88 4.69
C ILE A 373 1.53 15.43 4.16
N PRO A 374 1.58 16.68 3.73
CA PRO A 374 2.76 17.27 3.10
C PRO A 374 4.02 17.21 3.97
N GLU A 375 3.89 17.37 5.30
CA GLU A 375 5.03 17.31 6.23
C GLU A 375 5.69 15.92 6.21
N ARG A 376 4.89 14.85 6.26
CA ARG A 376 5.41 13.48 6.19
C ARG A 376 5.92 13.12 4.79
N ALA A 377 5.34 13.72 3.75
CA ALA A 377 5.85 13.59 2.39
C ALA A 377 7.25 14.19 2.25
N ARG A 378 7.48 15.37 2.86
CA ARG A 378 8.79 16.02 2.91
C ARG A 378 9.84 15.15 3.60
N GLU A 379 9.50 14.61 4.77
CA GLU A 379 10.39 13.68 5.50
C GLU A 379 10.73 12.44 4.63
N ARG A 380 9.73 11.87 3.96
CA ARG A 380 9.92 10.70 3.10
C ARG A 380 10.83 10.98 1.92
N ILE A 381 10.71 12.15 1.27
CA ILE A 381 11.58 12.55 0.15
C ILE A 381 13.04 12.62 0.61
N VAL A 382 13.30 13.21 1.77
CA VAL A 382 14.65 13.31 2.36
C VAL A 382 15.19 11.91 2.72
N ASP A 383 14.37 11.05 3.34
CA ASP A 383 14.75 9.67 3.67
C ASP A 383 15.15 8.87 2.41
N ILE A 384 14.37 8.98 1.34
CA ILE A 384 14.62 8.29 0.07
C ILE A 384 15.91 8.83 -0.57
N ALA A 385 16.04 10.16 -0.69
CA ALA A 385 17.19 10.80 -1.29
C ALA A 385 18.51 10.43 -0.59
N SER A 386 18.47 10.19 0.74
CA SER A 386 19.64 9.78 1.51
C SER A 386 20.22 8.43 1.12
N THR A 387 19.49 7.62 0.38
CA THR A 387 19.91 6.31 -0.12
C THR A 387 20.42 6.34 -1.55
N GLN A 388 20.54 7.52 -2.14
CA GLN A 388 21.14 7.71 -3.46
C GLN A 388 22.69 7.70 -3.39
N PHE A 389 23.33 7.19 -4.43
CA PHE A 389 24.78 7.24 -4.60
C PHE A 389 25.24 8.52 -5.34
N GLU A 390 26.54 8.84 -5.26
CA GLU A 390 27.10 10.05 -5.91
C GLU A 390 26.97 10.05 -7.43
N ASP A 391 26.92 8.89 -8.07
CA ASP A 391 26.72 8.75 -9.52
C ASP A 391 25.25 8.93 -9.96
N GLY A 392 24.36 9.19 -9.00
CA GLY A 392 22.93 9.38 -9.20
C GLY A 392 22.10 8.09 -9.19
N SER A 393 22.72 6.90 -9.18
CA SER A 393 22.01 5.65 -8.92
C SER A 393 21.53 5.59 -7.47
N ALA A 394 20.72 4.58 -7.11
CA ALA A 394 20.19 4.47 -5.76
C ALA A 394 20.07 3.03 -5.30
N TYR A 395 20.02 2.82 -4.00
CA TYR A 395 19.50 1.55 -3.47
C TYR A 395 18.05 1.36 -3.89
N HIS A 396 17.75 0.18 -4.38
CA HIS A 396 16.37 -0.16 -4.76
C HIS A 396 15.40 -0.12 -3.57
N GLN A 397 15.89 -0.39 -2.36
CA GLN A 397 15.10 -0.37 -1.12
C GLN A 397 15.95 0.10 0.07
N TYR A 398 15.27 0.65 1.09
CA TYR A 398 15.87 0.95 2.39
C TYR A 398 15.07 0.33 3.54
N GLN A 399 15.71 0.18 4.70
CA GLN A 399 15.09 -0.43 5.87
C GLN A 399 14.26 0.59 6.66
N PRO A 400 12.97 0.33 6.93
CA PRO A 400 12.08 1.31 7.56
C PRO A 400 12.55 1.77 8.95
N LEU A 401 13.18 0.89 9.73
CA LEU A 401 13.61 1.17 11.10
C LEU A 401 14.90 1.98 11.16
N THR A 402 15.88 1.62 10.34
CA THR A 402 17.23 2.22 10.33
C THR A 402 17.39 3.31 9.29
N LYS A 403 16.54 3.32 8.28
CA LYS A 403 16.60 4.18 7.09
C LYS A 403 17.89 4.02 6.28
N GLN A 404 18.55 2.86 6.41
CA GLN A 404 19.76 2.51 5.65
C GLN A 404 19.39 1.75 4.38
N GLY A 405 20.18 1.92 3.32
CA GLY A 405 20.02 1.19 2.07
C GLY A 405 20.11 -0.34 2.28
N ASN A 406 19.38 -1.11 1.50
CA ASN A 406 19.37 -2.56 1.58
C ASN A 406 20.41 -3.18 0.63
N ASN A 407 21.57 -3.56 1.16
CA ASN A 407 22.66 -4.18 0.40
C ASN A 407 22.32 -5.56 -0.19
N GLU A 408 21.34 -6.28 0.37
CA GLU A 408 20.96 -7.61 -0.16
C GLU A 408 20.32 -7.48 -1.54
N ILE A 409 19.59 -6.39 -1.78
CA ILE A 409 18.98 -6.08 -3.07
C ILE A 409 19.90 -5.20 -3.92
N GLY A 410 20.58 -4.24 -3.29
CA GLY A 410 21.55 -3.37 -3.92
C GLY A 410 20.93 -2.31 -4.84
N SER A 411 21.60 -2.00 -5.95
CA SER A 411 21.26 -0.96 -6.93
C SER A 411 21.20 -1.54 -8.35
N GLY A 412 21.14 -0.67 -9.35
CA GLY A 412 21.24 -1.02 -10.76
C GLY A 412 19.91 -1.08 -11.51
N PHE A 413 18.83 -0.61 -10.89
CA PHE A 413 17.53 -0.38 -11.55
C PHE A 413 17.54 1.05 -12.08
N ASN A 414 17.72 1.23 -13.39
CA ASN A 414 18.06 2.54 -13.95
C ASN A 414 16.84 3.48 -14.10
N ASP A 415 15.64 3.03 -13.79
CA ASP A 415 14.46 3.89 -13.64
C ASP A 415 14.37 4.56 -12.25
N ASP A 416 14.94 3.93 -11.20
CA ASP A 416 14.84 4.41 -9.81
C ASP A 416 15.17 5.90 -9.65
N PRO A 417 16.27 6.45 -10.18
CA PRO A 417 16.63 7.85 -9.97
C PRO A 417 15.57 8.86 -10.44
N LEU A 418 14.86 8.58 -11.54
CA LEU A 418 13.87 9.49 -12.12
C LEU A 418 12.68 9.73 -11.19
N TRP A 419 12.30 8.74 -10.40
CA TRP A 419 11.15 8.84 -9.50
C TRP A 419 11.37 9.86 -8.39
N LEU A 420 12.62 10.09 -7.94
CA LEU A 420 12.94 11.12 -6.94
C LEU A 420 12.59 12.52 -7.46
N ILE A 421 12.90 12.79 -8.74
CA ILE A 421 12.54 14.06 -9.38
C ILE A 421 11.02 14.24 -9.38
N LEU A 422 10.28 13.22 -9.81
CA LEU A 422 8.81 13.29 -9.91
C LEU A 422 8.16 13.50 -8.55
N GLY A 423 8.56 12.74 -7.52
CA GLY A 423 8.03 12.88 -6.16
C GLY A 423 8.32 14.25 -5.55
N THR A 424 9.56 14.76 -5.73
CA THR A 424 9.94 16.08 -5.23
C THR A 424 9.20 17.21 -5.93
N VAL A 425 9.07 17.16 -7.26
CA VAL A 425 8.31 18.17 -8.02
C VAL A 425 6.84 18.16 -7.66
N ALA A 426 6.23 16.97 -7.47
CA ALA A 426 4.84 16.87 -7.02
C ALA A 426 4.66 17.52 -5.63
N TYR A 427 5.60 17.33 -4.72
CA TYR A 427 5.59 17.99 -3.40
C TYR A 427 5.66 19.51 -3.52
N ILE A 428 6.61 20.04 -4.30
CA ILE A 428 6.77 21.50 -4.48
C ILE A 428 5.52 22.12 -5.13
N LYS A 429 4.96 21.47 -6.14
CA LYS A 429 3.72 21.93 -6.79
C LYS A 429 2.54 21.94 -5.82
N GLU A 430 2.46 20.98 -4.92
CA GLU A 430 1.40 20.94 -3.91
C GLU A 430 1.57 22.02 -2.85
N THR A 431 2.76 22.15 -2.32
CA THR A 431 3.00 22.95 -1.10
C THR A 431 3.49 24.38 -1.37
N GLY A 432 4.19 24.59 -2.48
CA GLY A 432 4.97 25.82 -2.71
C GLY A 432 6.26 25.89 -1.91
N ASP A 433 6.65 24.80 -1.22
CA ASP A 433 7.87 24.73 -0.42
C ASP A 433 9.11 24.47 -1.30
N TYR A 434 9.70 25.52 -1.84
CA TYR A 434 10.98 25.43 -2.54
C TYR A 434 12.16 25.21 -1.59
N GLY A 435 12.02 25.48 -0.28
CA GLY A 435 13.07 25.32 0.70
C GLY A 435 13.54 23.88 0.86
N ILE A 436 12.74 22.90 0.44
CA ILE A 436 13.17 21.50 0.43
C ILE A 436 14.41 21.27 -0.46
N LEU A 437 14.59 22.08 -1.51
CA LEU A 437 15.70 21.96 -2.45
C LEU A 437 17.07 22.29 -1.84
N ASP A 438 17.08 23.09 -0.76
CA ASP A 438 18.29 23.48 -0.03
C ASP A 438 18.67 22.50 1.09
N GLU A 439 17.81 21.51 1.39
CA GLU A 439 18.10 20.50 2.42
C GLU A 439 19.40 19.76 2.11
N GLN A 440 20.26 19.66 3.13
CA GLN A 440 21.50 18.91 3.05
C GLN A 440 21.22 17.42 3.28
N VAL A 441 21.32 16.64 2.24
CA VAL A 441 20.99 15.21 2.24
C VAL A 441 22.28 14.41 2.01
N PRO A 442 22.53 13.35 2.78
CA PRO A 442 23.69 12.48 2.56
C PRO A 442 23.56 11.61 1.30
N PHE A 443 24.67 11.33 0.62
CA PHE A 443 24.77 10.21 -0.30
C PHE A 443 25.09 8.92 0.47
N ASP A 444 24.54 7.79 0.05
CA ASP A 444 24.74 6.47 0.66
C ASP A 444 24.59 6.46 2.19
N CYS A 445 23.69 7.30 2.70
CA CYS A 445 23.45 7.48 4.15
C CYS A 445 24.72 7.98 4.92
N ASP A 446 25.81 8.39 4.25
CA ASP A 446 27.02 8.92 4.88
C ASP A 446 26.85 10.39 5.26
N LYS A 447 26.70 10.67 6.53
CA LYS A 447 26.53 12.03 7.07
C LYS A 447 27.71 12.98 6.80
N ASN A 448 28.87 12.47 6.40
CA ASN A 448 30.04 13.26 6.05
C ASN A 448 30.08 13.64 4.56
N ASN A 449 29.22 13.01 3.74
CA ASN A 449 29.14 13.26 2.32
C ASN A 449 27.73 13.70 1.94
N THR A 450 27.48 15.01 2.01
CA THR A 450 26.16 15.60 1.79
C THR A 450 26.16 16.59 0.63
N ALA A 451 25.02 16.72 -0.02
CA ALA A 451 24.73 17.76 -0.99
C ALA A 451 23.29 18.29 -0.80
N THR A 452 22.93 19.36 -1.49
CA THR A 452 21.55 19.84 -1.52
C THR A 452 20.65 18.84 -2.21
N LEU A 453 19.38 18.80 -1.83
CA LEU A 453 18.39 17.95 -2.53
C LEU A 453 18.36 18.28 -4.04
N LEU A 454 18.49 19.55 -4.42
CA LEU A 454 18.57 19.95 -5.82
C LEU A 454 19.73 19.26 -6.56
N GLU A 455 20.90 19.11 -5.91
CA GLU A 455 22.00 18.36 -6.47
C GLU A 455 21.68 16.86 -6.61
N HIS A 456 20.98 16.26 -5.65
CA HIS A 456 20.47 14.89 -5.78
C HIS A 456 19.57 14.73 -7.00
N LEU A 457 18.68 15.70 -7.27
CA LEU A 457 17.85 15.68 -8.49
C LEU A 457 18.71 15.82 -9.76
N ASN A 458 19.74 16.68 -9.75
CA ASN A 458 20.67 16.81 -10.86
C ASN A 458 21.42 15.50 -11.14
N ARG A 459 21.86 14.82 -10.07
CA ARG A 459 22.53 13.51 -10.18
C ARG A 459 21.56 12.46 -10.74
N SER A 460 20.30 12.46 -10.30
CA SER A 460 19.25 11.59 -10.84
C SER A 460 19.07 11.78 -12.36
N PHE A 461 18.95 13.02 -12.80
CA PHE A 461 18.80 13.34 -14.22
C PHE A 461 20.08 13.01 -15.01
N GLY A 462 21.24 13.35 -14.44
CA GLY A 462 22.56 13.07 -15.01
C GLY A 462 22.85 11.58 -15.15
N HIS A 463 22.39 10.75 -14.22
CA HIS A 463 22.56 9.31 -14.27
C HIS A 463 22.00 8.73 -15.58
N VAL A 464 20.82 9.15 -16.01
CA VAL A 464 20.20 8.65 -17.25
C VAL A 464 20.99 9.08 -18.49
N ILE A 465 21.38 10.36 -18.60
CA ILE A 465 22.10 10.86 -19.79
C ILE A 465 23.54 10.35 -19.88
N ASN A 466 24.13 9.93 -18.75
CA ASN A 466 25.46 9.33 -18.71
C ASN A 466 25.46 7.81 -18.96
N ASN A 467 24.28 7.19 -19.01
CA ASN A 467 24.10 5.76 -19.20
C ASN A 467 23.16 5.49 -20.40
N LEU A 468 23.60 5.89 -21.57
CA LEU A 468 22.90 5.65 -22.84
C LEU A 468 23.54 4.50 -23.61
N GLY A 469 22.70 3.72 -24.27
CA GLY A 469 23.13 2.62 -25.13
C GLY A 469 23.36 3.02 -26.58
N PRO A 470 23.51 2.04 -27.48
CA PRO A 470 23.90 2.27 -28.88
C PRO A 470 22.92 3.14 -29.69
N HIS A 471 21.62 3.13 -29.31
CA HIS A 471 20.58 3.93 -30.00
C HIS A 471 20.33 5.29 -29.33
N GLY A 472 21.11 5.66 -28.31
CA GLY A 472 20.90 6.87 -27.54
C GLY A 472 19.68 6.77 -26.59
N LEU A 473 19.20 5.57 -26.34
CA LEU A 473 18.17 5.26 -25.37
C LEU A 473 18.82 4.89 -24.01
N PRO A 474 18.13 5.05 -22.88
CA PRO A 474 18.68 4.71 -21.58
C PRO A 474 18.95 3.21 -21.43
N LEU A 475 20.10 2.86 -20.85
CA LEU A 475 20.42 1.50 -20.46
C LEU A 475 19.43 1.01 -19.38
N ILE A 476 18.97 -0.23 -19.51
CA ILE A 476 18.00 -0.80 -18.58
C ILE A 476 18.62 -1.18 -17.22
N GLY A 477 19.93 -1.49 -17.18
CA GLY A 477 20.58 -2.01 -16.00
C GLY A 477 20.18 -3.46 -15.68
N ARG A 478 19.93 -3.75 -14.42
CA ARG A 478 19.43 -5.06 -13.95
C ARG A 478 17.99 -5.30 -14.43
N ALA A 479 17.17 -4.27 -14.34
CA ALA A 479 15.81 -4.15 -14.83
C ALA A 479 15.39 -2.68 -14.78
N ASP A 480 14.25 -2.35 -15.35
CA ASP A 480 13.53 -1.10 -15.10
C ASP A 480 12.34 -1.34 -14.16
N TRP A 481 11.27 -0.56 -14.26
CA TRP A 481 10.07 -0.72 -13.47
C TRP A 481 9.53 -2.17 -13.45
N ASN A 482 9.72 -2.90 -14.53
CA ASN A 482 9.41 -4.31 -14.60
C ASN A 482 10.61 -5.15 -14.14
N ASP A 483 10.70 -5.42 -12.85
CA ASP A 483 11.77 -6.21 -12.22
C ASP A 483 12.01 -7.58 -12.88
N CYS A 484 11.01 -8.10 -13.59
CA CYS A 484 11.03 -9.41 -14.22
C CYS A 484 11.55 -9.40 -15.67
N LEU A 485 11.81 -8.22 -16.26
CA LEU A 485 12.42 -8.08 -17.59
C LEU A 485 13.93 -7.92 -17.44
N ASN A 486 14.67 -9.03 -17.51
CA ASN A 486 16.09 -9.12 -17.16
C ASN A 486 16.97 -9.30 -18.39
N LEU A 487 17.13 -8.26 -19.18
CA LEU A 487 17.79 -8.29 -20.50
C LEU A 487 19.31 -8.40 -20.44
N ASN A 488 19.93 -8.28 -19.27
CA ASN A 488 21.36 -8.39 -19.02
C ASN A 488 21.73 -9.54 -18.06
N CYS A 489 20.80 -10.42 -17.73
CA CYS A 489 20.99 -11.47 -16.73
C CYS A 489 20.95 -12.84 -17.40
N PHE A 490 22.10 -13.48 -17.56
CA PHE A 490 22.23 -14.73 -18.32
C PHE A 490 22.70 -15.92 -17.48
N SER A 491 22.69 -15.83 -16.15
CA SER A 491 23.10 -16.94 -15.30
C SER A 491 22.10 -18.08 -15.33
N GLU A 492 22.58 -19.31 -15.53
CA GLU A 492 21.84 -20.54 -15.41
C GLU A 492 22.05 -21.24 -14.06
N ILE A 493 22.80 -20.61 -13.15
CA ILE A 493 23.15 -21.21 -11.84
C ILE A 493 21.97 -20.96 -10.86
N PRO A 494 21.40 -22.00 -10.27
CA PRO A 494 20.19 -21.86 -9.43
C PRO A 494 20.35 -20.93 -8.21
N ASP A 495 21.55 -20.80 -7.66
CA ASP A 495 21.83 -19.95 -6.52
C ASP A 495 22.15 -18.49 -6.88
N GLU A 496 22.33 -18.19 -8.17
CA GLU A 496 22.50 -16.84 -8.66
C GLU A 496 21.15 -16.20 -8.94
N SER A 497 21.02 -14.94 -8.53
CA SER A 497 19.82 -14.17 -8.81
C SER A 497 19.68 -13.94 -10.33
N PHE A 498 18.50 -14.15 -10.86
CA PHE A 498 18.12 -13.77 -12.23
C PHE A 498 18.31 -12.27 -12.50
N GLN A 499 18.48 -11.44 -11.46
CA GLN A 499 18.75 -10.00 -11.56
C GLN A 499 20.26 -9.65 -11.49
N ILE A 500 21.16 -10.63 -11.44
CA ILE A 500 22.60 -10.36 -11.51
C ILE A 500 22.97 -10.08 -12.96
N THR A 501 23.51 -8.89 -13.21
CA THR A 501 24.07 -8.56 -14.53
C THR A 501 25.32 -9.40 -14.80
N GLY A 502 25.47 -9.85 -16.06
CA GLY A 502 26.67 -10.56 -16.49
C GLY A 502 27.90 -9.64 -16.65
N ASP A 503 29.00 -10.17 -17.20
CA ASP A 503 30.28 -9.49 -17.36
C ASP A 503 30.22 -8.19 -18.21
N ASP A 504 29.15 -8.00 -18.99
CA ASP A 504 28.97 -6.83 -19.86
C ASP A 504 28.47 -5.59 -19.11
N ASP A 505 28.33 -5.63 -17.79
CA ASP A 505 27.83 -4.55 -16.91
C ASP A 505 26.53 -3.88 -17.39
N GLY A 506 25.72 -4.58 -18.18
CA GLY A 506 24.45 -4.07 -18.68
C GLY A 506 24.55 -2.86 -19.62
N LYS A 507 25.62 -2.76 -20.44
CA LYS A 507 25.91 -1.57 -21.26
C LYS A 507 25.25 -1.57 -22.64
N ILE A 508 24.46 -2.56 -23.01
CA ILE A 508 23.87 -2.70 -24.35
C ILE A 508 22.35 -2.66 -24.31
N ALA A 509 21.72 -3.37 -23.40
CA ALA A 509 20.27 -3.44 -23.33
C ALA A 509 19.67 -2.09 -22.94
N GLU A 510 18.72 -1.59 -23.77
CA GLU A 510 18.13 -0.26 -23.66
C GLU A 510 16.62 -0.35 -23.38
N SER A 511 16.10 0.59 -22.58
CA SER A 511 14.68 0.67 -22.21
C SER A 511 13.98 1.86 -22.85
N VAL A 512 12.99 1.60 -23.69
CA VAL A 512 12.09 2.65 -24.23
C VAL A 512 11.12 3.16 -23.16
N LEU A 513 10.82 2.34 -22.16
CA LEU A 513 10.05 2.80 -20.99
C LEU A 513 10.79 3.91 -20.24
N ILE A 514 12.08 3.68 -19.88
CA ILE A 514 12.88 4.70 -19.19
C ILE A 514 13.01 5.96 -20.05
N ALA A 515 13.15 5.83 -21.37
CA ALA A 515 13.18 6.98 -22.28
C ALA A 515 11.87 7.79 -22.22
N GLY A 516 10.71 7.13 -22.24
CA GLY A 516 9.41 7.78 -22.04
C GLY A 516 9.29 8.47 -20.69
N MET A 517 9.74 7.80 -19.62
CA MET A 517 9.81 8.37 -18.26
C MET A 517 10.72 9.60 -18.22
N PHE A 518 11.90 9.52 -18.81
CA PHE A 518 12.83 10.64 -18.87
C PHE A 518 12.22 11.88 -19.53
N VAL A 519 11.49 11.70 -20.63
CA VAL A 519 10.81 12.82 -21.30
C VAL A 519 9.69 13.39 -20.44
N TYR A 520 8.85 12.56 -19.82
CA TYR A 520 7.75 13.00 -18.97
C TYR A 520 8.26 13.74 -17.73
N ILE A 521 9.14 13.10 -16.97
CA ILE A 521 9.71 13.62 -15.72
C ILE A 521 10.66 14.80 -15.98
N GLY A 522 11.43 14.72 -17.04
CA GLY A 522 12.33 15.81 -17.45
C GLY A 522 11.59 17.10 -17.77
N ARG A 523 10.40 17.03 -18.38
CA ARG A 523 9.55 18.24 -18.59
C ARG A 523 9.16 18.88 -17.26
N GLU A 524 8.82 18.09 -16.26
CA GLU A 524 8.52 18.59 -14.92
C GLU A 524 9.76 19.21 -14.28
N PHE A 525 10.95 18.62 -14.48
CA PHE A 525 12.21 19.13 -13.99
C PHE A 525 12.62 20.43 -14.69
N ALA A 526 12.44 20.53 -16.01
CA ALA A 526 12.65 21.77 -16.75
C ALA A 526 11.74 22.89 -16.20
N ARG A 527 10.45 22.59 -15.99
CA ARG A 527 9.49 23.56 -15.44
C ARG A 527 9.88 24.00 -14.01
N LEU A 528 10.44 23.11 -13.20
CA LEU A 528 11.00 23.48 -11.90
C LEU A 528 12.12 24.52 -12.06
N TYR A 529 13.08 24.31 -12.96
CA TYR A 529 14.14 25.29 -13.21
C TYR A 529 13.60 26.63 -13.73
N LYS A 530 12.57 26.58 -14.55
CA LYS A 530 11.88 27.81 -15.01
C LYS A 530 11.24 28.57 -13.85
N ALA A 531 10.59 27.84 -12.93
CA ALA A 531 10.01 28.43 -11.72
C ALA A 531 11.08 29.00 -10.76
N LEU A 532 12.27 28.42 -10.73
CA LEU A 532 13.43 28.92 -9.99
C LEU A 532 14.11 30.12 -10.68
N GLY A 533 13.71 30.52 -11.88
CA GLY A 533 14.33 31.60 -12.65
C GLY A 533 15.70 31.22 -13.25
N ASN A 534 16.03 29.92 -13.34
CA ASN A 534 17.26 29.43 -13.90
C ASN A 534 17.08 29.01 -15.36
N ASP A 535 17.12 30.02 -16.27
CA ASP A 535 16.88 29.79 -17.70
C ASP A 535 17.98 28.94 -18.37
N GLU A 536 19.21 28.99 -17.88
CA GLU A 536 20.32 28.16 -18.41
C GLU A 536 20.03 26.67 -18.20
N MET A 537 19.68 26.28 -16.98
CA MET A 537 19.37 24.89 -16.66
C MET A 537 18.05 24.45 -17.33
N TYR A 538 17.07 25.35 -17.45
CA TYR A 538 15.85 25.07 -18.20
C TYR A 538 16.16 24.68 -19.66
N GLU A 539 17.01 25.44 -20.35
CA GLU A 539 17.41 25.16 -21.74
C GLU A 539 18.24 23.88 -21.84
N ASN A 540 19.16 23.63 -20.89
CA ASN A 540 19.97 22.42 -20.87
C ASN A 540 19.11 21.16 -20.71
N VAL A 541 18.20 21.14 -19.74
CA VAL A 541 17.27 20.02 -19.51
C VAL A 541 16.36 19.84 -20.72
N SER A 542 15.83 20.92 -21.28
CA SER A 542 14.96 20.90 -22.47
C SER A 542 15.68 20.32 -23.70
N TYR A 543 16.97 20.61 -23.85
CA TYR A 543 17.79 20.07 -24.91
C TYR A 543 17.93 18.54 -24.82
N GLU A 544 18.24 18.02 -23.63
CA GLU A 544 18.35 16.57 -23.42
C GLU A 544 17.00 15.83 -23.61
N ILE A 545 15.89 16.45 -23.18
CA ILE A 545 14.52 15.94 -23.44
C ILE A 545 14.26 15.84 -24.96
N LYS A 546 14.66 16.86 -25.72
CA LYS A 546 14.50 16.87 -27.17
C LYS A 546 15.28 15.73 -27.83
N LYS A 547 16.56 15.55 -27.46
CA LYS A 547 17.41 14.46 -27.95
C LYS A 547 16.79 13.08 -27.65
N MET A 548 16.33 12.88 -26.42
CA MET A 548 15.67 11.63 -26.05
C MET A 548 14.38 11.39 -26.83
N THR A 549 13.58 12.44 -27.05
CA THR A 549 12.37 12.35 -27.86
C THR A 549 12.69 11.94 -29.30
N GLU A 550 13.74 12.52 -29.89
CA GLU A 550 14.24 12.17 -31.22
C GLU A 550 14.70 10.71 -31.28
N ALA A 551 15.47 10.26 -30.30
CA ALA A 551 15.93 8.85 -30.20
C ALA A 551 14.74 7.86 -30.09
N VAL A 552 13.73 8.16 -29.29
CA VAL A 552 12.52 7.33 -29.19
C VAL A 552 11.77 7.27 -30.51
N LEU A 553 11.61 8.40 -31.21
CA LEU A 553 10.89 8.45 -32.49
C LEU A 553 11.65 7.73 -33.62
N GLU A 554 12.98 7.72 -33.58
CA GLU A 554 13.83 7.08 -34.59
C GLU A 554 14.02 5.59 -34.35
N HIS A 555 14.27 5.20 -33.10
CA HIS A 555 14.67 3.84 -32.73
C HIS A 555 13.63 3.10 -31.88
N GLY A 556 12.79 3.82 -31.14
CA GLY A 556 11.80 3.26 -30.20
C GLY A 556 10.41 3.07 -30.78
N TYR A 557 10.14 3.38 -32.06
CA TYR A 557 8.83 3.28 -32.68
C TYR A 557 8.81 2.30 -33.86
N ASP A 558 7.86 1.36 -33.87
CA ASP A 558 7.76 0.24 -34.82
C ASP A 558 6.64 0.41 -35.87
N GLY A 559 6.30 1.63 -36.18
CA GLY A 559 5.28 1.97 -37.20
C GLY A 559 3.86 2.02 -36.68
N GLU A 560 3.49 1.23 -35.67
CA GLU A 560 2.16 1.22 -35.05
C GLU A 560 2.19 1.49 -33.55
N TRP A 561 3.29 1.13 -32.83
CA TRP A 561 3.44 1.34 -31.40
C TRP A 561 4.89 1.56 -30.98
N PHE A 562 5.12 1.93 -29.72
CA PHE A 562 6.46 2.05 -29.13
C PHE A 562 6.93 0.69 -28.69
N ILE A 563 8.13 0.24 -29.14
CA ILE A 563 8.73 -1.01 -28.72
C ILE A 563 9.07 -0.96 -27.23
N ARG A 564 9.32 -2.13 -26.62
CA ARG A 564 9.61 -2.20 -25.19
C ARG A 564 11.07 -1.88 -24.87
N ALA A 565 11.99 -2.48 -25.63
CA ALA A 565 13.41 -2.44 -25.33
C ALA A 565 14.25 -2.95 -26.50
N TYR A 566 15.56 -2.80 -26.36
CA TYR A 566 16.57 -3.60 -27.06
C TYR A 566 17.26 -4.52 -26.05
N ASP A 567 17.47 -5.81 -26.42
CA ASP A 567 18.17 -6.76 -25.57
C ASP A 567 19.70 -6.57 -25.61
N ALA A 568 20.45 -7.38 -24.86
CA ALA A 568 21.92 -7.32 -24.83
C ALA A 568 22.60 -7.69 -26.17
N ASN A 569 21.86 -8.26 -27.10
CA ASN A 569 22.33 -8.60 -28.43
C ASN A 569 21.92 -7.55 -29.49
N GLY A 570 21.20 -6.50 -29.07
CA GLY A 570 20.67 -5.46 -29.95
C GLY A 570 19.39 -5.87 -30.68
N ASN A 571 18.71 -6.94 -30.28
CA ASN A 571 17.44 -7.33 -30.85
C ASN A 571 16.31 -6.52 -30.19
N LYS A 572 15.27 -6.22 -30.97
CA LYS A 572 14.07 -5.54 -30.46
C LYS A 572 13.25 -6.47 -29.57
N VAL A 573 12.77 -5.93 -28.45
CA VAL A 573 11.75 -6.52 -27.59
C VAL A 573 10.48 -5.68 -27.67
N GLY A 574 9.32 -6.30 -27.83
CA GLY A 574 8.07 -5.55 -27.95
C GLY A 574 7.82 -4.99 -29.35
N SER A 575 8.33 -5.64 -30.38
CA SER A 575 8.23 -5.25 -31.79
C SER A 575 7.37 -6.21 -32.59
N ASN A 576 6.85 -5.74 -33.72
CA ASN A 576 6.20 -6.57 -34.72
C ASN A 576 7.08 -7.74 -35.20
N GLU A 577 8.39 -7.60 -35.11
CA GLU A 577 9.37 -8.60 -35.51
C GLU A 577 9.41 -9.80 -34.55
N CYS A 578 8.88 -9.65 -33.30
CA CYS A 578 8.85 -10.72 -32.31
C CYS A 578 7.71 -11.69 -32.57
N ASP A 579 7.87 -12.99 -32.27
CA ASP A 579 6.79 -13.96 -32.34
C ASP A 579 5.83 -13.85 -31.13
N GLU A 580 6.38 -13.66 -29.93
CA GLU A 580 5.69 -13.46 -28.65
C GLU A 580 6.13 -12.14 -28.04
N GLY A 581 5.33 -11.56 -27.14
CA GLY A 581 5.66 -10.26 -26.52
C GLY A 581 5.82 -9.14 -27.55
N LYS A 582 4.93 -9.04 -28.55
CA LYS A 582 5.03 -8.04 -29.62
C LYS A 582 4.78 -6.61 -29.18
N ILE A 583 3.93 -6.43 -28.19
CA ILE A 583 3.52 -5.13 -27.68
C ILE A 583 3.43 -5.16 -26.16
N PHE A 584 3.83 -4.08 -25.52
CA PHE A 584 3.84 -3.92 -24.06
C PHE A 584 3.14 -2.62 -23.66
N ILE A 585 2.46 -2.62 -22.51
CA ILE A 585 1.74 -1.46 -22.00
C ILE A 585 2.70 -0.35 -21.53
N GLU A 586 3.85 -0.71 -20.94
CA GLU A 586 4.70 0.21 -20.20
C GLU A 586 5.28 1.31 -21.09
N SER A 587 5.95 0.95 -22.17
CA SER A 587 6.52 1.91 -23.12
C SER A 587 5.44 2.72 -23.83
N ASN A 588 4.33 2.09 -24.20
CA ASN A 588 3.23 2.78 -24.86
C ASN A 588 2.54 3.77 -23.92
N GLY A 589 2.30 3.38 -22.65
CA GLY A 589 1.73 4.27 -21.64
C GLY A 589 2.58 5.51 -21.40
N PHE A 590 3.87 5.33 -21.06
CA PHE A 590 4.74 6.45 -20.74
C PHE A 590 5.09 7.33 -21.93
N CYS A 591 5.37 6.77 -23.11
CA CYS A 591 5.69 7.59 -24.29
C CYS A 591 4.49 8.47 -24.69
N VAL A 592 3.25 7.93 -24.67
CA VAL A 592 2.06 8.73 -24.96
C VAL A 592 1.79 9.75 -23.85
N MET A 593 1.88 9.36 -22.59
CA MET A 593 1.73 10.27 -21.46
C MET A 593 2.75 11.41 -21.50
N ALA A 594 3.97 11.13 -21.96
CA ALA A 594 5.00 12.13 -22.23
C ALA A 594 4.71 13.00 -23.47
N GLY A 595 3.67 12.71 -24.25
CA GLY A 595 3.32 13.44 -25.48
C GLY A 595 4.23 13.14 -26.66
N ILE A 596 5.04 12.06 -26.61
CA ILE A 596 5.89 11.65 -27.73
C ILE A 596 5.00 11.14 -28.86
N GLY A 597 5.18 11.68 -30.08
CA GLY A 597 4.39 11.29 -31.26
C GLY A 597 2.96 11.87 -31.29
N LYS A 598 2.65 12.85 -30.44
CA LYS A 598 1.32 13.50 -30.45
C LYS A 598 1.09 14.29 -31.75
N GLU A 599 2.08 15.07 -32.17
CA GLU A 599 1.97 15.98 -33.32
C GLU A 599 1.88 15.26 -34.69
N ASP A 600 2.48 14.08 -34.80
CA ASP A 600 2.54 13.29 -36.05
C ASP A 600 1.60 12.07 -36.04
N GLY A 601 0.74 11.96 -35.04
CA GLY A 601 -0.29 10.93 -34.90
C GLY A 601 0.21 9.55 -34.43
N LYS A 602 1.49 9.39 -34.11
CA LYS A 602 2.06 8.14 -33.63
C LYS A 602 1.49 7.77 -32.25
N ALA A 603 1.29 8.74 -31.37
CA ALA A 603 0.68 8.53 -30.06
C ALA A 603 -0.74 7.93 -30.18
N GLN A 604 -1.58 8.43 -31.09
CA GLN A 604 -2.92 7.88 -31.32
C GLN A 604 -2.85 6.45 -31.85
N LYS A 605 -1.96 6.16 -32.81
CA LYS A 605 -1.75 4.79 -33.32
C LYS A 605 -1.30 3.83 -32.20
N ALA A 606 -0.45 4.28 -31.30
CA ALA A 606 0.00 3.49 -30.16
C ALA A 606 -1.17 3.15 -29.22
N LEU A 607 -2.04 4.12 -28.88
CA LEU A 607 -3.24 3.88 -28.09
C LEU A 607 -4.25 2.95 -28.79
N ASP A 608 -4.41 3.10 -30.10
CA ASP A 608 -5.26 2.19 -30.90
C ASP A 608 -4.71 0.77 -30.88
N SER A 609 -3.39 0.60 -30.90
CA SER A 609 -2.73 -0.69 -30.82
C SER A 609 -2.85 -1.30 -29.42
N VAL A 610 -2.71 -0.51 -28.35
CA VAL A 610 -2.98 -0.93 -26.97
C VAL A 610 -4.42 -1.43 -26.86
N LYS A 611 -5.40 -0.67 -27.36
CA LYS A 611 -6.81 -1.07 -27.39
C LYS A 611 -7.02 -2.39 -28.12
N LYS A 612 -6.42 -2.52 -29.29
CA LYS A 612 -6.59 -3.68 -30.17
C LYS A 612 -5.96 -4.96 -29.61
N TYR A 613 -4.76 -4.86 -29.04
CA TYR A 613 -3.96 -6.03 -28.69
C TYR A 613 -3.90 -6.31 -27.19
N LEU A 614 -3.94 -5.29 -26.34
CA LEU A 614 -3.72 -5.47 -24.89
C LEU A 614 -5.01 -5.39 -24.07
N GLU A 615 -6.04 -4.68 -24.53
CA GLU A 615 -7.24 -4.54 -23.74
C GLU A 615 -8.03 -5.82 -23.63
N CYS A 616 -8.57 -6.08 -22.44
CA CYS A 616 -9.49 -7.16 -22.15
C CYS A 616 -10.65 -6.68 -21.24
N GLU A 617 -11.50 -7.60 -20.83
CA GLU A 617 -12.63 -7.30 -19.93
C GLU A 617 -12.19 -6.69 -18.60
N TYR A 618 -11.05 -7.14 -18.05
CA TYR A 618 -10.56 -6.81 -16.70
C TYR A 618 -9.47 -5.73 -16.68
N GLY A 619 -9.20 -5.05 -17.78
CA GLY A 619 -8.20 -4.02 -17.90
C GLY A 619 -7.30 -4.19 -19.13
N ILE A 620 -6.07 -3.71 -19.05
CA ILE A 620 -5.06 -3.80 -20.09
C ILE A 620 -3.98 -4.77 -19.62
N VAL A 621 -3.75 -5.86 -20.37
CA VAL A 621 -2.68 -6.82 -20.05
C VAL A 621 -1.31 -6.22 -20.33
N LEU A 622 -0.29 -6.71 -19.63
CA LEU A 622 1.06 -6.15 -19.69
C LEU A 622 1.69 -6.30 -21.07
N ASN A 623 1.57 -7.47 -21.68
CA ASN A 623 2.13 -7.76 -23.01
C ASN A 623 1.24 -8.70 -23.81
N TYR A 624 1.49 -8.83 -25.11
CA TYR A 624 0.79 -9.76 -25.99
C TYR A 624 1.59 -10.05 -27.29
N PRO A 625 1.55 -11.29 -27.83
CA PRO A 625 1.09 -12.52 -27.19
C PRO A 625 1.91 -12.86 -25.93
N PRO A 626 1.34 -13.64 -24.98
CA PRO A 626 2.10 -14.12 -23.84
C PRO A 626 3.25 -15.03 -24.24
N TYR A 627 4.28 -15.09 -23.42
CA TYR A 627 5.39 -16.04 -23.60
C TYR A 627 4.92 -17.45 -23.25
N SER A 628 5.20 -18.40 -24.13
CA SER A 628 4.77 -19.81 -23.98
C SER A 628 5.79 -20.67 -23.21
N ARG A 629 7.02 -20.17 -23.03
CA ARG A 629 8.12 -20.87 -22.35
C ARG A 629 9.13 -19.89 -21.79
N TYR A 630 9.94 -20.35 -20.84
CA TYR A 630 11.08 -19.59 -20.34
C TYR A 630 12.09 -19.28 -21.47
N ARG A 631 12.54 -18.04 -21.47
CA ARG A 631 13.57 -17.49 -22.35
C ARG A 631 14.62 -16.77 -21.52
N LEU A 632 15.85 -17.30 -21.52
CA LEU A 632 16.94 -16.78 -20.72
C LEU A 632 17.22 -15.29 -21.06
N GLU A 633 17.16 -14.94 -22.34
CA GLU A 633 17.40 -13.59 -22.86
C GLU A 633 16.34 -12.54 -22.41
N LEU A 634 15.23 -12.96 -21.86
CA LEU A 634 14.15 -12.09 -21.36
C LEU A 634 14.02 -12.12 -19.84
N GLY A 635 14.49 -13.21 -19.22
CA GLY A 635 14.44 -13.39 -17.79
C GLY A 635 13.07 -13.85 -17.25
N GLU A 636 12.79 -13.47 -16.02
CA GLU A 636 11.70 -13.99 -15.20
C GLU A 636 10.31 -13.79 -15.83
N ILE A 637 10.10 -12.72 -16.58
CA ILE A 637 8.81 -12.44 -17.23
C ILE A 637 8.29 -13.64 -18.06
N SER A 638 9.20 -14.39 -18.68
CA SER A 638 8.87 -15.55 -19.50
C SER A 638 8.68 -16.85 -18.71
N SER A 639 8.91 -16.84 -17.40
CA SER A 639 8.76 -18.00 -16.51
C SER A 639 7.33 -18.21 -16.03
N TYR A 640 6.52 -17.16 -16.03
CA TYR A 640 5.14 -17.23 -15.54
C TYR A 640 4.21 -17.85 -16.58
N PRO A 641 3.18 -18.58 -16.14
CA PRO A 641 2.15 -19.08 -17.06
C PRO A 641 1.44 -17.94 -17.80
N PRO A 642 1.00 -18.13 -19.05
CA PRO A 642 0.26 -17.14 -19.82
C PRO A 642 -0.95 -16.57 -19.08
N GLY A 643 -1.05 -15.23 -19.07
CA GLY A 643 -2.13 -14.49 -18.41
C GLY A 643 -1.91 -14.22 -16.92
N TYR A 644 -0.77 -14.62 -16.35
CA TYR A 644 -0.48 -14.39 -14.93
C TYR A 644 0.74 -13.50 -14.75
N LYS A 645 0.69 -12.68 -13.68
CA LYS A 645 1.76 -11.76 -13.29
C LYS A 645 2.22 -10.91 -14.50
N GLU A 646 3.53 -10.81 -14.71
CA GLU A 646 4.11 -10.02 -15.78
C GLU A 646 3.98 -10.67 -17.17
N ASN A 647 3.57 -11.94 -17.27
CA ASN A 647 3.35 -12.60 -18.55
C ASN A 647 1.88 -12.49 -19.01
N ALA A 648 1.51 -11.35 -19.57
CA ALA A 648 0.17 -11.03 -20.06
C ALA A 648 -0.94 -11.03 -18.98
N GLY A 649 -0.60 -10.86 -17.70
CA GLY A 649 -1.55 -10.46 -16.67
C GLY A 649 -1.91 -8.98 -16.80
N VAL A 650 -3.04 -8.56 -16.21
CA VAL A 650 -3.37 -7.16 -16.00
C VAL A 650 -2.61 -6.68 -14.77
N PHE A 651 -1.53 -5.93 -14.98
CA PHE A 651 -0.84 -5.28 -13.89
C PHE A 651 -1.50 -3.92 -13.66
N CYS A 652 -2.28 -3.80 -12.57
CA CYS A 652 -3.17 -2.65 -12.38
C CYS A 652 -2.42 -1.31 -12.22
N HIS A 653 -1.14 -1.38 -11.86
CA HIS A 653 -0.27 -0.24 -11.62
C HIS A 653 0.01 0.60 -12.89
N ASN A 654 0.19 -0.04 -14.04
CA ASN A 654 0.53 0.63 -15.30
C ASN A 654 -0.70 0.97 -16.17
N ASN A 655 -1.88 0.48 -15.84
CA ASN A 655 -3.11 0.84 -16.53
C ASN A 655 -3.41 2.36 -16.47
N PRO A 656 -3.23 3.06 -15.34
CA PRO A 656 -3.32 4.51 -15.24
C PRO A 656 -2.43 5.30 -16.22
N TRP A 657 -1.27 4.79 -16.60
CA TRP A 657 -0.41 5.49 -17.57
C TRP A 657 -1.08 5.63 -18.94
N VAL A 658 -1.79 4.58 -19.35
CA VAL A 658 -2.61 4.63 -20.59
C VAL A 658 -3.82 5.54 -20.41
N MET A 659 -4.48 5.54 -19.24
CA MET A 659 -5.59 6.44 -18.96
C MET A 659 -5.16 7.92 -19.03
N ILE A 660 -3.98 8.25 -18.49
CA ILE A 660 -3.39 9.60 -18.60
C ILE A 660 -3.07 9.91 -20.07
N GLY A 661 -2.51 8.95 -20.81
CA GLY A 661 -2.27 9.09 -22.24
C GLY A 661 -3.55 9.37 -23.02
N GLU A 662 -4.62 8.64 -22.78
CA GLU A 662 -5.94 8.88 -23.38
C GLU A 662 -6.48 10.28 -23.02
N ALA A 663 -6.39 10.68 -21.75
CA ALA A 663 -6.80 12.02 -21.31
C ALA A 663 -5.95 13.12 -21.97
N ALA A 664 -4.64 12.93 -22.13
CA ALA A 664 -3.75 13.87 -22.83
C ALA A 664 -4.06 14.01 -24.32
N MET A 665 -4.70 12.99 -24.92
CA MET A 665 -5.23 13.03 -26.29
C MET A 665 -6.68 13.53 -26.38
N GLY A 666 -7.31 13.91 -25.25
CA GLY A 666 -8.70 14.38 -25.17
C GLY A 666 -9.76 13.27 -25.14
N ASN A 667 -9.36 12.01 -24.93
CA ASN A 667 -10.22 10.83 -24.95
C ASN A 667 -10.77 10.49 -23.56
N GLY A 668 -11.41 11.44 -22.86
CA GLY A 668 -11.90 11.28 -21.49
C GLY A 668 -12.92 10.15 -21.31
N GLU A 669 -13.77 9.90 -22.31
CA GLU A 669 -14.70 8.76 -22.33
C GLU A 669 -13.93 7.45 -22.19
N ARG A 670 -12.90 7.30 -23.00
CA ARG A 670 -12.06 6.11 -23.03
C ARG A 670 -11.27 5.91 -21.76
N ALA A 671 -10.68 6.97 -21.24
CA ALA A 671 -9.92 6.94 -19.98
C ALA A 671 -10.81 6.49 -18.81
N PHE A 672 -12.06 6.98 -18.75
CA PHE A 672 -13.01 6.58 -17.71
C PHE A 672 -13.53 5.15 -17.89
N GLU A 673 -13.69 4.65 -19.12
CA GLU A 673 -14.00 3.23 -19.37
C GLU A 673 -12.90 2.32 -18.81
N LEU A 674 -11.63 2.65 -19.05
CA LEU A 674 -10.49 1.89 -18.53
C LEU A 674 -10.43 1.94 -17.01
N TYR A 675 -10.67 3.10 -16.40
CA TYR A 675 -10.74 3.25 -14.94
C TYR A 675 -11.75 2.28 -14.32
N LYS A 676 -12.97 2.20 -14.86
CA LYS A 676 -14.02 1.32 -14.34
C LYS A 676 -13.66 -0.16 -14.38
N LYS A 677 -12.75 -0.58 -15.27
CA LYS A 677 -12.34 -1.99 -15.39
C LYS A 677 -11.49 -2.48 -14.22
N ILE A 678 -10.78 -1.58 -13.52
CA ILE A 678 -9.88 -1.93 -12.42
C ILE A 678 -10.26 -1.29 -11.10
N ALA A 679 -11.16 -0.30 -11.08
CA ALA A 679 -11.55 0.39 -9.85
C ALA A 679 -12.49 -0.49 -9.00
N PRO A 680 -12.12 -0.78 -7.73
CA PRO A 680 -12.76 -1.80 -6.89
C PRO A 680 -14.27 -1.67 -6.75
N ALA A 681 -14.78 -0.45 -6.51
CA ALA A 681 -16.21 -0.22 -6.35
C ALA A 681 -17.06 -0.61 -7.58
N TYR A 682 -16.45 -0.67 -8.77
CA TYR A 682 -17.12 -1.13 -9.99
C TYR A 682 -17.04 -2.65 -10.17
N LEU A 683 -16.19 -3.33 -9.38
CA LEU A 683 -15.96 -4.78 -9.44
C LEU A 683 -16.72 -5.55 -8.36
N GLU A 684 -17.43 -4.87 -7.45
CA GLU A 684 -18.16 -5.50 -6.34
C GLU A 684 -19.14 -6.60 -6.81
N ASP A 685 -19.80 -6.39 -7.94
CA ASP A 685 -20.77 -7.34 -8.49
C ASP A 685 -20.15 -8.66 -8.97
N ILE A 686 -18.84 -8.64 -9.24
CA ILE A 686 -18.05 -9.81 -9.65
C ILE A 686 -17.06 -10.29 -8.59
N SER A 687 -17.32 -10.01 -7.30
CA SER A 687 -16.45 -10.39 -6.18
C SER A 687 -16.10 -11.89 -6.14
N GLU A 688 -16.98 -12.76 -6.64
CA GLU A 688 -16.72 -14.20 -6.76
C GLU A 688 -15.58 -14.52 -7.75
N ILE A 689 -15.46 -13.74 -8.83
CA ILE A 689 -14.40 -13.87 -9.85
C ILE A 689 -13.17 -13.11 -9.38
N HIS A 690 -13.35 -11.84 -8.98
CA HIS A 690 -12.27 -10.94 -8.59
C HIS A 690 -11.58 -11.39 -7.30
N ARG A 691 -12.31 -11.88 -6.30
CA ARG A 691 -11.91 -12.54 -5.06
C ARG A 691 -11.25 -11.65 -4.01
N THR A 692 -10.48 -10.64 -4.38
CA THR A 692 -9.92 -9.66 -3.43
C THR A 692 -10.99 -8.68 -2.96
N GLU A 693 -10.65 -7.87 -1.97
CA GLU A 693 -11.55 -6.90 -1.36
C GLU A 693 -12.14 -5.94 -2.40
N PRO A 694 -13.47 -5.71 -2.40
CA PRO A 694 -14.11 -4.82 -3.35
C PRO A 694 -13.97 -3.32 -3.01
N TYR A 695 -13.24 -3.00 -1.95
CA TYR A 695 -13.03 -1.62 -1.49
C TYR A 695 -11.60 -1.10 -1.73
N VAL A 696 -10.65 -1.94 -2.14
CA VAL A 696 -9.26 -1.54 -2.41
C VAL A 696 -8.72 -2.14 -3.70
N TYR A 697 -7.80 -1.44 -4.33
CA TYR A 697 -7.12 -1.90 -5.54
C TYR A 697 -6.24 -3.11 -5.27
N SER A 698 -6.22 -4.01 -6.24
CA SER A 698 -5.26 -5.10 -6.33
C SER A 698 -4.05 -4.71 -7.16
N GLN A 699 -2.91 -5.38 -6.95
CA GLN A 699 -1.72 -5.20 -7.75
C GLN A 699 -1.93 -5.73 -9.17
N MET A 700 -2.52 -6.93 -9.27
CA MET A 700 -2.70 -7.62 -10.54
C MET A 700 -4.04 -8.36 -10.61
N ILE A 701 -4.51 -8.54 -11.84
CA ILE A 701 -5.67 -9.36 -12.18
C ILE A 701 -5.23 -10.33 -13.26
N ALA A 702 -5.65 -11.59 -13.15
CA ALA A 702 -5.36 -12.60 -14.17
C ALA A 702 -5.95 -12.19 -15.53
N GLY A 703 -5.11 -12.14 -16.55
CA GLY A 703 -5.46 -11.68 -17.89
C GLY A 703 -6.33 -12.67 -18.66
N ARG A 704 -6.69 -12.29 -19.89
CA ARG A 704 -7.59 -13.10 -20.74
C ARG A 704 -7.07 -14.49 -21.11
N ASP A 705 -5.74 -14.68 -21.11
CA ASP A 705 -5.10 -15.96 -21.43
C ASP A 705 -4.96 -16.87 -20.20
N ALA A 706 -5.32 -16.41 -19.02
CA ALA A 706 -5.29 -17.16 -17.78
C ALA A 706 -6.50 -18.10 -17.67
N VAL A 707 -6.29 -19.27 -17.05
CA VAL A 707 -7.38 -20.24 -16.76
C VAL A 707 -8.45 -19.62 -15.86
N ARG A 708 -8.04 -18.72 -14.95
CA ARG A 708 -8.94 -17.98 -14.05
C ARG A 708 -8.91 -16.50 -14.37
N ALA A 709 -9.24 -16.13 -15.59
CA ALA A 709 -9.30 -14.74 -16.00
C ALA A 709 -10.20 -13.93 -15.05
N GLY A 710 -9.74 -12.72 -14.66
CA GLY A 710 -10.45 -11.86 -13.73
C GLY A 710 -10.11 -12.08 -12.25
N GLU A 711 -9.42 -13.18 -11.88
CA GLU A 711 -8.99 -13.40 -10.49
C GLU A 711 -7.87 -12.41 -10.12
N ALA A 712 -8.11 -11.59 -9.10
CA ALA A 712 -7.15 -10.60 -8.61
C ALA A 712 -6.26 -11.16 -7.48
N LYS A 713 -5.09 -10.55 -7.30
CA LYS A 713 -4.09 -10.90 -6.29
C LYS A 713 -3.43 -9.67 -5.71
N ASN A 714 -2.89 -9.82 -4.50
CA ASN A 714 -2.08 -8.82 -3.80
C ASN A 714 -2.80 -7.47 -3.70
N SER A 715 -3.87 -7.44 -2.92
CA SER A 715 -4.58 -6.22 -2.59
C SER A 715 -3.79 -5.33 -1.62
N TRP A 716 -4.15 -4.08 -1.49
CA TRP A 716 -3.64 -3.06 -0.60
C TRP A 716 -2.29 -2.46 -0.98
N LEU A 717 -1.18 -3.15 -0.76
CA LEU A 717 0.16 -2.57 -0.91
C LEU A 717 0.59 -2.58 -2.39
N THR A 718 0.13 -1.59 -3.11
CA THR A 718 0.41 -1.44 -4.54
C THR A 718 0.39 0.03 -4.96
N GLY A 719 1.30 0.43 -5.83
CA GLY A 719 1.27 1.74 -6.48
C GLY A 719 0.03 1.99 -7.33
N THR A 720 -0.78 0.98 -7.58
CA THR A 720 -2.07 1.10 -8.26
C THR A 720 -2.96 2.15 -7.60
N ALA A 721 -3.01 2.19 -6.27
CA ALA A 721 -3.84 3.15 -5.54
C ALA A 721 -3.41 4.61 -5.81
N ALA A 722 -2.11 4.88 -5.69
CA ALA A 722 -1.55 6.22 -5.91
C ALA A 722 -1.73 6.67 -7.37
N TRP A 723 -1.40 5.83 -8.34
CA TRP A 723 -1.56 6.15 -9.75
C TRP A 723 -3.02 6.35 -10.17
N ASN A 724 -3.96 5.55 -9.65
CA ASN A 724 -5.38 5.78 -9.92
C ASN A 724 -5.90 7.06 -9.28
N TYR A 725 -5.48 7.38 -8.04
CA TYR A 725 -5.87 8.65 -7.42
C TYR A 725 -5.31 9.85 -8.19
N TYR A 726 -4.03 9.79 -8.58
CA TYR A 726 -3.37 10.78 -9.42
C TYR A 726 -4.10 10.96 -10.75
N THR A 727 -4.43 9.86 -11.43
CA THR A 727 -5.13 9.87 -12.71
C THR A 727 -6.53 10.48 -12.57
N VAL A 728 -7.31 10.02 -11.59
CA VAL A 728 -8.70 10.48 -11.42
C VAL A 728 -8.75 11.94 -11.00
N SER A 729 -7.99 12.33 -9.97
CA SER A 729 -8.03 13.70 -9.45
C SER A 729 -7.43 14.71 -10.43
N GLN A 730 -6.28 14.37 -11.07
CA GLN A 730 -5.51 15.35 -11.82
C GLN A 730 -5.77 15.32 -13.34
N TYR A 731 -6.22 14.18 -13.89
CA TYR A 731 -6.44 14.08 -15.34
C TYR A 731 -7.90 13.88 -15.73
N LEU A 732 -8.64 13.01 -15.01
CA LEU A 732 -10.08 12.85 -15.33
C LEU A 732 -10.91 14.00 -14.77
N LEU A 733 -10.83 14.26 -13.49
CA LEU A 733 -11.46 15.43 -12.84
C LEU A 733 -10.69 16.72 -13.14
N GLY A 734 -9.43 16.60 -13.53
CA GLY A 734 -8.60 17.67 -14.08
C GLY A 734 -8.15 18.73 -13.10
N ILE A 735 -8.02 18.43 -11.81
CA ILE A 735 -7.60 19.39 -10.79
C ILE A 735 -6.14 19.10 -10.41
N ARG A 736 -5.20 19.79 -11.07
CA ARG A 736 -3.76 19.55 -10.93
C ARG A 736 -3.06 20.69 -10.19
N PRO A 737 -2.31 20.41 -9.10
CA PRO A 737 -1.37 21.38 -8.53
C PRO A 737 -0.31 21.78 -9.55
N ASP A 738 0.03 23.09 -9.55
CA ASP A 738 1.12 23.59 -10.34
C ASP A 738 1.91 24.67 -9.57
N PHE A 739 3.01 25.12 -10.16
CA PHE A 739 3.87 26.13 -9.52
C PHE A 739 3.12 27.44 -9.25
N ASP A 740 2.24 27.84 -10.16
CA ASP A 740 1.53 29.12 -10.12
C ASP A 740 0.07 29.03 -9.61
N GLY A 741 -0.43 27.84 -9.30
CA GLY A 741 -1.83 27.64 -8.86
C GLY A 741 -2.37 26.24 -9.16
N LEU A 742 -3.70 26.14 -9.30
CA LEU A 742 -4.38 24.93 -9.74
C LEU A 742 -4.69 25.00 -11.22
N ILE A 743 -4.23 24.04 -11.99
CA ILE A 743 -4.69 23.80 -13.35
C ILE A 743 -6.04 23.09 -13.28
N ILE A 744 -7.04 23.60 -14.01
CA ILE A 744 -8.38 23.02 -14.07
C ILE A 744 -8.69 22.66 -15.52
N GLU A 745 -8.52 21.38 -15.86
CA GLU A 745 -8.70 20.82 -17.20
C GLU A 745 -9.39 19.45 -17.11
N PRO A 746 -10.70 19.40 -16.81
CA PRO A 746 -11.41 18.13 -16.74
C PRO A 746 -11.42 17.42 -18.10
N CYS A 747 -11.23 16.11 -18.09
CA CYS A 747 -11.31 15.25 -19.27
C CYS A 747 -11.94 13.91 -18.86
N ILE A 748 -13.26 13.88 -18.74
CA ILE A 748 -14.02 12.74 -18.23
C ILE A 748 -15.22 12.43 -19.13
N SER A 749 -15.81 11.25 -18.97
CA SER A 749 -17.00 10.79 -19.68
C SER A 749 -18.16 11.79 -19.61
N LYS A 750 -18.87 11.95 -20.71
CA LYS A 750 -20.12 12.74 -20.79
C LYS A 750 -21.22 12.20 -19.86
N GLY A 751 -21.13 10.93 -19.45
CA GLY A 751 -22.01 10.35 -18.45
C GLY A 751 -21.89 11.02 -17.09
N ILE A 752 -20.76 11.66 -16.79
CA ILE A 752 -20.57 12.55 -15.65
C ILE A 752 -20.92 13.98 -16.08
N SER A 753 -22.22 14.30 -16.07
CA SER A 753 -22.76 15.54 -16.63
C SER A 753 -22.46 16.79 -15.78
N GLU A 754 -22.34 16.60 -14.47
CA GLU A 754 -21.98 17.66 -13.53
C GLU A 754 -21.28 17.07 -12.31
N PHE A 755 -20.36 17.84 -11.73
CA PHE A 755 -19.74 17.47 -10.47
C PHE A 755 -19.22 18.71 -9.73
N LYS A 756 -19.06 18.56 -8.41
CA LYS A 756 -18.48 19.57 -7.54
C LYS A 756 -17.28 19.01 -6.83
N ILE A 757 -16.23 19.82 -6.68
CA ILE A 757 -15.02 19.48 -5.93
C ILE A 757 -14.77 20.56 -4.89
N THR A 758 -14.51 20.14 -3.65
CA THR A 758 -13.86 21.01 -2.67
C THR A 758 -12.41 20.59 -2.57
N ARG A 759 -11.48 21.53 -2.79
CA ARG A 759 -10.04 21.33 -2.76
C ARG A 759 -9.35 22.33 -1.87
N LYS A 760 -8.70 21.87 -0.80
CA LYS A 760 -7.83 22.71 0.05
C LYS A 760 -6.44 22.74 -0.57
N PHE A 761 -5.98 23.90 -0.99
CA PHE A 761 -4.69 24.04 -1.66
C PHE A 761 -4.01 25.35 -1.22
N ARG A 762 -2.80 25.24 -0.67
CA ARG A 762 -1.96 26.38 -0.23
C ARG A 762 -2.72 27.44 0.59
N GLY A 763 -3.55 26.99 1.55
CA GLY A 763 -4.32 27.88 2.44
C GLY A 763 -5.68 28.33 1.92
N THR A 764 -6.00 28.12 0.64
CA THR A 764 -7.28 28.47 0.03
C THR A 764 -8.18 27.23 -0.12
N ILE A 765 -9.48 27.39 0.13
CA ILE A 765 -10.51 26.39 -0.16
C ILE A 765 -11.12 26.72 -1.52
N TYR A 766 -10.87 25.90 -2.52
CA TYR A 766 -11.45 26.01 -3.83
C TYR A 766 -12.75 25.19 -3.91
N ASN A 767 -13.88 25.86 -4.17
CA ASN A 767 -15.17 25.23 -4.47
C ASN A 767 -15.37 25.25 -6.00
N ILE A 768 -15.16 24.12 -6.65
CA ILE A 768 -15.13 24.01 -8.10
C ILE A 768 -16.41 23.31 -8.55
N SER A 769 -17.22 23.98 -9.37
CA SER A 769 -18.44 23.42 -9.96
C SER A 769 -18.23 23.24 -11.46
N VAL A 770 -18.35 22.00 -11.96
CA VAL A 770 -18.13 21.66 -13.36
C VAL A 770 -19.43 21.22 -13.99
N LYS A 771 -19.75 21.80 -15.17
CA LYS A 771 -20.81 21.36 -16.06
C LYS A 771 -20.21 20.79 -17.34
N ASN A 772 -20.40 19.51 -17.56
CA ASN A 772 -19.93 18.79 -18.74
C ASN A 772 -21.05 18.74 -19.79
N ILE A 773 -21.05 19.71 -20.70
CA ILE A 773 -22.02 19.81 -21.81
C ILE A 773 -21.47 19.22 -23.11
N GLY A 774 -20.21 18.75 -23.07
CA GLY A 774 -19.57 18.05 -24.19
C GLY A 774 -19.09 18.93 -25.32
N GLU A 775 -18.85 20.24 -25.08
CA GLU A 775 -18.31 21.16 -26.08
C GLU A 775 -16.82 20.96 -26.37
N GLY A 776 -16.10 20.27 -25.48
CA GLY A 776 -14.67 20.00 -25.61
C GLY A 776 -13.76 21.23 -25.40
N THR A 777 -14.34 22.37 -25.02
CA THR A 777 -13.63 23.62 -24.71
C THR A 777 -13.87 24.00 -23.26
N VAL A 778 -12.83 24.12 -22.48
CA VAL A 778 -12.92 24.48 -21.06
C VAL A 778 -13.01 26.02 -20.92
N LYS A 779 -14.10 26.51 -20.33
CA LYS A 779 -14.29 27.90 -19.93
C LYS A 779 -14.34 28.00 -18.41
N ILE A 780 -13.53 28.86 -17.83
CA ILE A 780 -13.39 28.99 -16.37
C ILE A 780 -13.76 30.41 -15.95
N THR A 781 -14.60 30.51 -14.94
CA THR A 781 -14.90 31.74 -14.22
C THR A 781 -14.58 31.54 -12.75
N ALA A 782 -13.76 32.39 -12.15
CA ALA A 782 -13.47 32.44 -10.73
C ALA A 782 -14.07 33.73 -10.13
N ASP A 783 -14.09 33.83 -8.79
CA ASP A 783 -14.61 35.04 -8.09
C ASP A 783 -14.06 36.35 -8.65
N ASN A 784 -12.84 36.35 -9.18
CA ASN A 784 -12.17 37.50 -9.78
C ASN A 784 -12.50 37.74 -11.25
N GLY A 785 -13.42 36.98 -11.85
CA GLY A 785 -13.85 37.08 -13.25
C GLY A 785 -13.40 35.94 -14.13
N VAL A 786 -13.47 36.15 -15.45
CA VAL A 786 -13.11 35.13 -16.47
C VAL A 786 -11.60 34.86 -16.41
N VAL A 787 -11.22 33.59 -16.29
CA VAL A 787 -9.84 33.13 -16.30
C VAL A 787 -9.35 32.95 -17.73
N ASN A 788 -8.23 33.58 -18.06
CA ASN A 788 -7.56 33.36 -19.34
C ASN A 788 -6.63 32.13 -19.22
N GLY A 789 -6.94 31.04 -19.91
CA GLY A 789 -6.24 29.77 -19.76
C GLY A 789 -6.92 28.85 -18.73
N THR A 790 -6.16 27.96 -18.12
CA THR A 790 -6.69 26.91 -17.23
C THR A 790 -6.15 26.96 -15.81
N THR A 791 -5.23 27.88 -15.50
CA THR A 791 -4.64 28.02 -14.16
C THR A 791 -5.40 29.04 -13.32
N VAL A 792 -5.85 28.62 -12.15
CA VAL A 792 -6.54 29.45 -11.16
C VAL A 792 -5.64 29.61 -9.94
N SER A 793 -5.39 30.84 -9.54
CA SER A 793 -4.67 31.20 -8.30
C SER A 793 -5.49 32.17 -7.48
N SER A 794 -5.50 32.03 -6.17
CA SER A 794 -6.21 32.91 -5.26
C SER A 794 -5.48 32.94 -3.91
N ASP A 795 -5.40 34.14 -3.32
CA ASP A 795 -4.91 34.36 -1.93
C ASP A 795 -6.09 34.48 -0.93
N ALA A 796 -7.33 34.34 -1.41
CA ALA A 796 -8.52 34.39 -0.56
C ALA A 796 -8.68 33.09 0.24
N GLU A 797 -9.32 33.15 1.40
CA GLU A 797 -9.65 31.97 2.19
C GLU A 797 -10.54 30.98 1.42
N ILE A 798 -11.46 31.51 0.60
CA ILE A 798 -12.37 30.73 -0.26
C ILE A 798 -12.33 31.30 -1.67
N CYS A 799 -12.25 30.42 -2.66
CA CYS A 799 -12.35 30.76 -4.08
C CYS A 799 -13.40 29.86 -4.74
N ASN A 800 -14.43 30.46 -5.32
CA ASN A 800 -15.46 29.71 -6.07
C ASN A 800 -15.12 29.72 -7.56
N VAL A 801 -15.16 28.55 -8.18
CA VAL A 801 -14.80 28.37 -9.58
C VAL A 801 -15.93 27.65 -10.32
N GLU A 802 -16.37 28.24 -11.40
CA GLU A 802 -17.33 27.64 -12.33
C GLU A 802 -16.61 27.23 -13.62
N VAL A 803 -16.84 26.00 -14.05
CA VAL A 803 -16.24 25.40 -15.25
C VAL A 803 -17.32 24.87 -16.15
N VAL A 804 -17.25 25.23 -17.44
CA VAL A 804 -18.07 24.63 -18.49
C VAL A 804 -17.16 23.98 -19.51
N MET A 805 -17.40 22.72 -19.85
CA MET A 805 -16.58 21.94 -20.76
C MET A 805 -17.41 21.20 -21.83
#